data_142d94a6bed9d9a5fda30e97884710aa
#
_entry.id   142d94a6bed9d9a5fda30e97884710aa
#
_cell.length_a   1.000
_cell.length_b   1.000
_cell.length_c   1.000
_cell.angle_alpha   90.00
_cell.angle_beta   90.00
_cell.angle_gamma   90.00
#
_symmetry.space_group_name_H-M   'P 1'
#
loop_
_entity.id
_entity.type
_entity.pdbx_description
1 polymer ?
#
loop_
_entity_poly.entity_id
_entity_poly.type
_entity_poly.pdbx_seq_one_letter_code
_entity_poly.pdbx_strand_id
1 'polypeptide(L)'
;MNHHSGLTQQPVVSNIADFDKMSGTRGERLLFNNRFLIVVACLFATLFFGWKMTTLQLNASFEKMIPTKHPYIVNYLQNKADLVGLGNTVRISVESTNGDIFNAGYLETLRKLNDEVFLLPGVDRPYMKSLWTPATRWMGVTEEGMDGGPVIPDDYNASEQSIKQVRQNVERSGEIGTLVAANFKSSVVAVPLMEKNESTGKRLDYGALSAQFEQIRAKYQTDSIKIHITGFAKIVGDLIQGLRQVMMFFAVAIGIATVILYFHTRCVRSTLLVVSCSLVAVTWLLGILPTIGNELDPYSILVPFLVFAIGMSHGAQKMNGIMQDIGRGTHKLVAARYTFRRLFVAGLTALLADAVGFGVLMVIDIKVIQELAITASIGVMILIFTNLILLPILLSYTGVSVKAAKRAIQSEQSAQGKRKHPIWAFLDLFTQRRWAAVAIGVALVMGISGYWVSRGLKIGDLDPGAPELRPDSRYNRDNAFMAANYGASSDVFVVMVKTPPMLCNQYNTLSQVDAMEWRLRQLPAVVTTNSLADLSKNWSMGQYEGNPKWYVLPRMQGLLGATVARAPRELFNQKCDLLTVYVFLKDHKADTLESVVNVAEKFAQDNNTKDVRYLLAAGNAGIEAATNVVVKRANVEMLVLVYLAVMVLSFITFRSWRAIVCAVLPLMLTSILCEALMVGLGIGVKVATLPVIALGVGIGIDYALYILSVTLTRYREGASLSEAYYSALTFTGRVIILTGITLGLGVVTWAFSPIKFQADMGSLLAFMFVWNMIGALILVPSLACFLLKRSPAEEAAKTADNQQVHALDAARRAKLKTG
;
A
#
# COMPACT_ATOMS: atom_id res chain seq x y z
N MET A 1 -24.11 -41.24 7.91
CA MET A 1 -22.75 -41.62 7.49
C MET A 1 -21.76 -41.12 8.55
N ASN A 2 -21.36 -42.03 9.43
CA ASN A 2 -20.52 -41.75 10.60
C ASN A 2 -19.03 -41.74 10.22
N HIS A 3 -18.42 -40.57 10.07
CA HIS A 3 -16.98 -40.45 9.90
C HIS A 3 -16.39 -39.20 10.57
N HIS A 4 -16.76 -38.96 11.84
CA HIS A 4 -16.13 -37.87 12.61
C HIS A 4 -15.77 -38.27 14.07
N SER A 5 -15.57 -39.53 14.34
CA SER A 5 -15.05 -39.95 15.64
C SER A 5 -13.55 -40.25 15.50
N GLY A 6 -12.69 -39.37 16.05
CA GLY A 6 -11.27 -39.68 16.19
C GLY A 6 -10.24 -38.61 15.91
N LEU A 7 -10.49 -37.33 16.17
CA LEU A 7 -9.49 -36.30 15.95
C LEU A 7 -8.37 -36.19 17.01
N THR A 8 -8.50 -36.92 18.12
CA THR A 8 -7.65 -36.63 19.29
C THR A 8 -6.71 -37.73 19.75
N GLN A 9 -6.95 -38.98 19.44
CA GLN A 9 -5.94 -40.05 19.67
C GLN A 9 -6.01 -41.05 18.52
N GLN A 10 -5.26 -40.76 17.47
CA GLN A 10 -5.00 -41.75 16.45
C GLN A 10 -4.11 -42.86 17.03
N PRO A 11 -4.31 -44.16 16.67
CA PRO A 11 -3.51 -45.26 17.20
C PRO A 11 -2.03 -45.03 16.92
N VAL A 12 -1.19 -45.32 17.91
CA VAL A 12 0.26 -45.22 17.73
C VAL A 12 0.73 -46.39 16.86
N VAL A 13 1.17 -46.10 15.66
CA VAL A 13 1.70 -47.09 14.70
C VAL A 13 3.19 -46.88 14.56
N SER A 14 3.96 -47.71 15.26
CA SER A 14 5.44 -47.64 15.28
C SER A 14 6.06 -48.25 14.03
N ASN A 15 5.49 -49.33 13.53
CA ASN A 15 5.98 -50.03 12.34
C ASN A 15 5.07 -49.70 11.15
N ILE A 16 5.66 -49.37 10.00
CA ILE A 16 4.95 -49.08 8.75
C ILE A 16 4.15 -50.26 8.19
N ALA A 17 4.54 -51.51 8.55
CA ALA A 17 3.86 -52.73 8.15
C ALA A 17 2.45 -52.84 8.75
N ASP A 18 2.23 -52.26 9.94
CA ASP A 18 0.96 -52.30 10.67
C ASP A 18 -0.01 -51.19 10.20
N PHE A 19 0.43 -50.36 9.26
CA PHE A 19 -0.38 -49.25 8.77
C PHE A 19 -1.12 -49.61 7.47
N ASP A 20 -2.45 -49.51 7.51
CA ASP A 20 -3.26 -49.65 6.30
C ASP A 20 -3.07 -48.47 5.35
N LYS A 21 -2.34 -48.70 4.24
CA LYS A 21 -2.07 -47.69 3.18
C LYS A 21 -3.32 -47.26 2.45
N MET A 22 -4.41 -48.03 2.52
CA MET A 22 -5.70 -47.72 1.90
C MET A 22 -6.62 -46.92 2.83
N SER A 23 -6.23 -46.71 4.08
CA SER A 23 -6.96 -45.86 5.03
C SER A 23 -6.91 -44.38 4.61
N GLY A 24 -7.91 -43.61 4.98
CA GLY A 24 -7.98 -42.17 4.76
C GLY A 24 -8.71 -41.76 3.46
N THR A 25 -8.69 -40.46 3.19
CA THR A 25 -9.38 -39.88 2.02
C THR A 25 -8.70 -40.24 0.69
N ARG A 26 -9.46 -40.17 -0.43
CA ARG A 26 -8.90 -40.43 -1.78
C ARG A 26 -7.72 -39.50 -2.09
N GLY A 27 -7.82 -38.19 -1.73
CA GLY A 27 -6.74 -37.23 -1.93
C GLY A 27 -5.47 -37.56 -1.12
N GLU A 28 -5.60 -37.92 0.16
CA GLU A 28 -4.48 -38.36 0.98
C GLU A 28 -3.75 -39.57 0.38
N ARG A 29 -4.53 -40.60 -0.08
CA ARG A 29 -3.96 -41.78 -0.72
C ARG A 29 -3.20 -41.46 -1.99
N LEU A 30 -3.78 -40.60 -2.87
CA LEU A 30 -3.13 -40.17 -4.10
C LEU A 30 -1.79 -39.48 -3.81
N LEU A 31 -1.78 -38.56 -2.83
CA LEU A 31 -0.60 -37.76 -2.51
C LEU A 31 0.49 -38.59 -1.85
N PHE A 32 0.16 -39.34 -0.79
CA PHE A 32 1.18 -40.05 0.00
C PHE A 32 1.62 -41.37 -0.64
N ASN A 33 0.84 -42.02 -1.48
CA ASN A 33 1.28 -43.21 -2.22
C ASN A 33 2.20 -42.85 -3.41
N ASN A 34 2.04 -41.64 -3.98
CA ASN A 34 2.85 -41.16 -5.11
C ASN A 34 3.88 -40.07 -4.69
N ARG A 35 4.39 -40.11 -3.48
CA ARG A 35 5.29 -39.10 -2.90
C ARG A 35 6.48 -38.72 -3.78
N PHE A 36 7.12 -39.71 -4.41
CA PHE A 36 8.27 -39.49 -5.28
C PHE A 36 7.92 -38.64 -6.49
N LEU A 37 6.82 -38.98 -7.15
CA LEU A 37 6.34 -38.24 -8.33
C LEU A 37 6.05 -36.77 -7.99
N ILE A 38 5.42 -36.50 -6.83
CA ILE A 38 5.11 -35.13 -6.38
C ILE A 38 6.39 -34.34 -6.12
N VAL A 39 7.37 -34.94 -5.43
CA VAL A 39 8.67 -34.27 -5.17
C VAL A 39 9.37 -33.94 -6.48
N VAL A 40 9.40 -34.88 -7.45
CA VAL A 40 10.00 -34.67 -8.76
C VAL A 40 9.26 -33.57 -9.53
N ALA A 41 7.92 -33.60 -9.56
CA ALA A 41 7.12 -32.57 -10.20
C ALA A 41 7.35 -31.17 -9.59
N CYS A 42 7.41 -31.07 -8.26
CA CYS A 42 7.72 -29.83 -7.57
C CYS A 42 9.16 -29.34 -7.85
N LEU A 43 10.12 -30.26 -7.99
CA LEU A 43 11.50 -29.92 -8.35
C LEU A 43 11.56 -29.32 -9.77
N PHE A 44 10.91 -29.97 -10.74
CA PHE A 44 10.82 -29.44 -12.11
C PHE A 44 10.12 -28.08 -12.16
N ALA A 45 9.00 -27.92 -11.44
CA ALA A 45 8.32 -26.65 -11.33
C ALA A 45 9.24 -25.56 -10.73
N THR A 46 10.02 -25.91 -9.68
CA THR A 46 10.94 -24.97 -9.05
C THR A 46 12.07 -24.55 -10.00
N LEU A 47 12.61 -25.48 -10.78
CA LEU A 47 13.64 -25.17 -11.79
C LEU A 47 13.06 -24.30 -12.92
N PHE A 48 11.86 -24.63 -13.41
CA PHE A 48 11.18 -23.85 -14.44
C PHE A 48 10.85 -22.43 -14.00
N PHE A 49 10.20 -22.29 -12.83
CA PHE A 49 9.86 -20.97 -12.33
C PHE A 49 11.08 -20.19 -11.83
N GLY A 50 12.10 -20.85 -11.32
CA GLY A 50 13.39 -20.25 -11.00
C GLY A 50 14.09 -19.67 -12.24
N TRP A 51 14.02 -20.37 -13.38
CA TRP A 51 14.48 -19.85 -14.65
C TRP A 51 13.64 -18.65 -15.13
N LYS A 52 12.31 -18.76 -15.06
CA LYS A 52 11.42 -17.66 -15.43
C LYS A 52 11.59 -16.43 -14.55
N MET A 53 11.91 -16.59 -13.29
CA MET A 53 12.17 -15.47 -12.35
C MET A 53 13.31 -14.57 -12.84
N THR A 54 14.30 -15.09 -13.59
CA THR A 54 15.40 -14.27 -14.13
C THR A 54 14.95 -13.30 -15.23
N THR A 55 13.76 -13.51 -15.82
CA THR A 55 13.18 -12.62 -16.84
C THR A 55 12.23 -11.56 -16.24
N LEU A 56 12.05 -11.55 -14.91
CA LEU A 56 11.19 -10.60 -14.21
C LEU A 56 11.77 -9.19 -14.31
N GLN A 57 10.95 -8.24 -14.76
CA GLN A 57 11.30 -6.84 -14.86
C GLN A 57 10.67 -6.04 -13.73
N LEU A 58 11.44 -5.08 -13.21
CA LEU A 58 10.97 -4.07 -12.27
C LEU A 58 10.47 -2.89 -13.09
N ASN A 59 9.22 -2.55 -12.97
CA ASN A 59 8.63 -1.44 -13.72
C ASN A 59 7.62 -0.68 -12.85
N ALA A 60 7.73 0.65 -12.86
CA ALA A 60 6.75 1.55 -12.27
C ALA A 60 6.26 2.50 -13.37
N SER A 61 5.01 2.34 -13.79
CA SER A 61 4.37 3.22 -14.76
C SER A 61 3.42 4.17 -14.03
N PHE A 62 3.49 5.45 -14.36
CA PHE A 62 2.55 6.46 -13.84
C PHE A 62 1.08 6.08 -14.10
N GLU A 63 0.78 5.59 -15.29
CA GLU A 63 -0.60 5.20 -15.66
C GLU A 63 -1.17 4.05 -14.81
N LYS A 64 -0.31 3.19 -14.24
CA LYS A 64 -0.77 2.12 -13.35
C LYS A 64 -1.17 2.62 -11.95
N MET A 65 -0.67 3.78 -11.55
CA MET A 65 -0.90 4.35 -10.22
C MET A 65 -2.15 5.22 -10.14
N ILE A 66 -2.75 5.57 -11.29
CA ILE A 66 -3.91 6.46 -11.38
C ILE A 66 -5.20 5.68 -11.68
N PRO A 67 -6.38 6.17 -11.22
CA PRO A 67 -7.67 5.54 -11.48
C PRO A 67 -8.18 5.84 -12.90
N THR A 68 -7.77 5.02 -13.88
CA THR A 68 -7.97 5.29 -15.31
C THR A 68 -9.43 5.35 -15.76
N LYS A 69 -10.39 4.84 -14.95
CA LYS A 69 -11.84 4.92 -15.26
C LYS A 69 -12.53 6.13 -14.61
N HIS A 70 -11.86 6.84 -13.71
CA HIS A 70 -12.46 8.02 -13.10
C HIS A 70 -12.67 9.12 -14.16
N PRO A 71 -13.82 9.84 -14.17
CA PRO A 71 -14.11 10.85 -15.20
C PRO A 71 -13.00 11.88 -15.41
N TYR A 72 -12.36 12.36 -14.34
CA TYR A 72 -11.25 13.31 -14.42
C TYR A 72 -10.06 12.74 -15.17
N ILE A 73 -9.73 11.50 -14.90
CA ILE A 73 -8.59 10.83 -15.54
C ILE A 73 -8.94 10.50 -17.00
N VAL A 74 -10.17 10.10 -17.30
CA VAL A 74 -10.64 9.91 -18.68
C VAL A 74 -10.51 11.22 -19.45
N ASN A 75 -10.96 12.34 -18.89
CA ASN A 75 -10.82 13.68 -19.50
C ASN A 75 -9.33 14.00 -19.77
N TYR A 76 -8.46 13.76 -18.77
CA TYR A 76 -7.02 13.97 -18.93
C TYR A 76 -6.44 13.11 -20.04
N LEU A 77 -6.69 11.80 -20.04
CA LEU A 77 -6.13 10.86 -21.02
C LEU A 77 -6.61 11.16 -22.46
N GLN A 78 -7.88 11.58 -22.63
CA GLN A 78 -8.43 11.94 -23.94
C GLN A 78 -7.81 13.21 -24.52
N ASN A 79 -7.40 14.16 -23.67
CA ASN A 79 -6.83 15.44 -24.10
C ASN A 79 -5.31 15.50 -23.86
N LYS A 80 -4.68 14.42 -23.45
CA LYS A 80 -3.26 14.36 -23.05
C LYS A 80 -2.29 14.88 -24.12
N ALA A 81 -2.58 14.61 -25.39
CA ALA A 81 -1.77 15.08 -26.52
C ALA A 81 -1.76 16.61 -26.66
N ASP A 82 -2.84 17.27 -26.20
CA ASP A 82 -2.98 18.73 -26.21
C ASP A 82 -2.46 19.39 -24.92
N LEU A 83 -2.22 18.59 -23.85
CA LEU A 83 -1.81 19.04 -22.52
C LEU A 83 -0.29 18.90 -22.36
N VAL A 84 0.44 19.63 -23.15
CA VAL A 84 1.91 19.53 -23.17
C VAL A 84 2.52 19.99 -21.85
N GLY A 85 3.46 19.18 -21.32
CA GLY A 85 4.22 19.51 -20.10
C GLY A 85 3.51 19.26 -18.77
N LEU A 86 2.23 18.79 -18.77
CA LEU A 86 1.43 18.61 -17.55
C LEU A 86 1.54 17.25 -16.87
N GLY A 87 2.21 16.28 -17.49
CA GLY A 87 2.25 14.92 -16.92
C GLY A 87 3.52 14.64 -16.14
N ASN A 88 4.61 14.48 -16.84
CA ASN A 88 5.87 13.98 -16.29
C ASN A 88 7.00 14.99 -16.55
N THR A 89 7.04 16.03 -15.72
CA THR A 89 8.09 17.05 -15.80
C THR A 89 9.04 16.93 -14.63
N VAL A 90 10.35 16.83 -14.90
CA VAL A 90 11.40 16.98 -13.91
C VAL A 90 11.81 18.45 -13.83
N ARG A 91 11.96 18.98 -12.64
CA ARG A 91 12.44 20.33 -12.36
C ARG A 91 13.81 20.25 -11.69
N ILE A 92 14.80 20.83 -12.34
CA ILE A 92 16.19 20.89 -11.84
C ILE A 92 16.46 22.34 -11.46
N SER A 93 16.49 22.63 -10.16
CA SER A 93 16.87 23.94 -9.67
C SER A 93 18.36 23.99 -9.39
N VAL A 94 19.01 24.98 -9.96
CA VAL A 94 20.41 25.32 -9.72
C VAL A 94 20.45 26.50 -8.77
N GLU A 95 20.99 26.30 -7.55
CA GLU A 95 21.08 27.31 -6.49
C GLU A 95 22.50 27.86 -6.42
N SER A 96 22.65 29.18 -6.41
CA SER A 96 23.88 29.89 -6.05
C SER A 96 23.98 30.05 -4.54
N THR A 97 25.00 29.51 -3.90
CA THR A 97 25.22 29.68 -2.45
C THR A 97 25.93 31.01 -2.15
N ASN A 98 26.61 31.60 -3.14
CA ASN A 98 27.43 32.80 -3.01
C ASN A 98 26.85 33.90 -3.92
N GLY A 99 25.86 34.67 -3.41
CA GLY A 99 25.25 35.76 -4.15
C GLY A 99 24.02 35.38 -4.96
N ASP A 100 23.79 36.09 -6.08
CA ASP A 100 22.66 35.85 -6.98
C ASP A 100 23.07 35.04 -8.23
N ILE A 101 22.09 34.75 -9.09
CA ILE A 101 22.30 34.00 -10.35
C ILE A 101 22.96 34.84 -11.45
N PHE A 102 23.07 36.14 -11.27
CA PHE A 102 23.57 37.07 -12.29
C PHE A 102 25.09 37.22 -12.21
N ASN A 103 25.78 36.11 -12.46
CA ASN A 103 27.25 36.07 -12.59
C ASN A 103 27.65 35.10 -13.70
N ALA A 104 28.79 35.36 -14.32
CA ALA A 104 29.26 34.59 -15.47
C ALA A 104 29.44 33.08 -15.17
N GLY A 105 29.98 32.75 -13.99
CA GLY A 105 30.20 31.37 -13.60
C GLY A 105 28.93 30.56 -13.43
N TYR A 106 27.91 31.15 -12.82
CA TYR A 106 26.59 30.54 -12.67
C TYR A 106 25.89 30.33 -14.03
N LEU A 107 25.83 31.40 -14.86
CA LEU A 107 25.17 31.33 -16.16
C LEU A 107 25.83 30.30 -17.10
N GLU A 108 27.16 30.20 -17.07
CA GLU A 108 27.90 29.19 -17.84
C GLU A 108 27.63 27.77 -17.30
N THR A 109 27.56 27.58 -16.00
CA THR A 109 27.22 26.28 -15.40
C THR A 109 25.79 25.87 -15.75
N LEU A 110 24.84 26.82 -15.68
CA LEU A 110 23.46 26.61 -16.07
C LEU A 110 23.36 26.25 -17.57
N ARG A 111 24.16 26.88 -18.45
CA ARG A 111 24.22 26.55 -19.87
C ARG A 111 24.65 25.12 -20.12
N LYS A 112 25.80 24.73 -19.54
CA LYS A 112 26.35 23.38 -19.68
C LYS A 112 25.38 22.32 -19.16
N LEU A 113 24.74 22.55 -18.01
CA LEU A 113 23.72 21.67 -17.43
C LEU A 113 22.51 21.58 -18.36
N ASN A 114 22.01 22.72 -18.87
CA ASN A 114 20.90 22.77 -19.82
C ASN A 114 21.18 21.92 -21.07
N ASP A 115 22.37 22.10 -21.67
CA ASP A 115 22.77 21.40 -22.89
C ASP A 115 22.90 19.88 -22.68
N GLU A 116 23.45 19.46 -21.53
CA GLU A 116 23.57 18.04 -21.17
C GLU A 116 22.21 17.40 -20.92
N VAL A 117 21.32 18.10 -20.20
CA VAL A 117 19.95 17.62 -19.94
C VAL A 117 19.13 17.54 -21.22
N PHE A 118 19.29 18.51 -22.14
CA PHE A 118 18.62 18.52 -23.45
C PHE A 118 18.93 17.27 -24.29
N LEU A 119 20.12 16.69 -24.12
CA LEU A 119 20.55 15.49 -24.85
C LEU A 119 20.11 14.17 -24.19
N LEU A 120 19.53 14.21 -22.99
CA LEU A 120 19.09 12.98 -22.32
C LEU A 120 17.96 12.27 -23.11
N PRO A 121 17.96 10.93 -23.10
CA PRO A 121 16.92 10.17 -23.77
C PRO A 121 15.57 10.36 -23.09
N GLY A 122 14.52 10.57 -23.87
CA GLY A 122 13.16 10.75 -23.38
C GLY A 122 12.81 12.18 -22.96
N VAL A 123 13.72 13.14 -23.11
CA VAL A 123 13.41 14.56 -22.91
C VAL A 123 12.59 15.08 -24.09
N ASP A 124 11.46 15.71 -23.80
CA ASP A 124 10.63 16.41 -24.77
C ASP A 124 11.23 17.81 -25.04
N ARG A 125 12.21 17.83 -25.92
CA ARG A 125 13.10 18.95 -26.20
C ARG A 125 12.40 20.25 -26.58
N PRO A 126 11.36 20.25 -27.44
CA PRO A 126 10.63 21.47 -27.83
C PRO A 126 9.95 22.20 -26.66
N TYR A 127 9.68 21.48 -25.58
CA TYR A 127 8.97 22.02 -24.42
C TYR A 127 9.84 22.19 -23.16
N MET A 128 11.12 21.90 -23.29
CA MET A 128 12.11 22.19 -22.23
C MET A 128 12.22 23.70 -22.03
N LYS A 129 12.18 24.14 -20.77
CA LYS A 129 12.26 25.57 -20.41
C LYS A 129 13.41 25.82 -19.41
N SER A 130 14.23 26.81 -19.73
CA SER A 130 15.23 27.37 -18.84
C SER A 130 15.54 28.81 -19.28
N LEU A 131 16.38 29.52 -18.55
CA LEU A 131 16.83 30.84 -19.00
C LEU A 131 17.57 30.78 -20.35
N TRP A 132 18.20 29.64 -20.69
CA TRP A 132 18.93 29.43 -21.96
C TRP A 132 18.07 28.94 -23.12
N THR A 133 16.80 28.60 -22.88
CA THR A 133 15.92 28.19 -23.99
C THR A 133 15.30 29.41 -24.70
N PRO A 134 15.32 29.46 -26.06
CA PRO A 134 14.77 30.58 -26.82
C PRO A 134 13.26 30.80 -26.57
N ALA A 135 12.56 29.78 -26.10
CA ALA A 135 11.14 29.86 -25.73
C ALA A 135 10.90 30.73 -24.49
N THR A 136 11.92 30.93 -23.64
CA THR A 136 11.83 31.79 -22.45
C THR A 136 12.13 33.22 -22.88
N ARG A 137 11.08 34.05 -22.98
CA ARG A 137 11.14 35.38 -23.53
C ARG A 137 10.70 36.44 -22.53
N TRP A 138 11.31 37.62 -22.62
CA TRP A 138 10.83 38.83 -21.96
C TRP A 138 9.92 39.58 -22.88
N MET A 139 8.98 40.31 -22.33
CA MET A 139 8.12 41.27 -23.03
C MET A 139 8.09 42.58 -22.23
N GLY A 140 8.16 43.68 -22.91
CA GLY A 140 8.12 44.99 -22.29
C GLY A 140 7.32 45.98 -23.12
N VAL A 141 6.82 47.02 -22.47
CA VAL A 141 6.19 48.16 -23.12
C VAL A 141 7.25 49.18 -23.46
N THR A 142 7.31 49.61 -24.71
CA THR A 142 8.17 50.70 -25.22
C THR A 142 7.33 51.79 -25.82
N GLU A 143 7.93 52.95 -26.16
CA GLU A 143 7.25 54.05 -26.85
C GLU A 143 6.68 53.64 -28.21
N GLU A 144 7.24 52.64 -28.86
CA GLU A 144 6.82 52.07 -30.15
C GLU A 144 5.80 50.92 -30.03
N GLY A 145 5.42 50.54 -28.81
CA GLY A 145 4.50 49.42 -28.52
C GLY A 145 5.13 48.36 -27.66
N MET A 146 4.73 47.10 -27.86
CA MET A 146 5.29 45.95 -27.13
C MET A 146 6.48 45.36 -27.87
N ASP A 147 7.60 45.32 -27.19
CA ASP A 147 8.85 44.67 -27.64
C ASP A 147 9.14 43.40 -26.80
N GLY A 148 9.96 42.52 -27.33
CA GLY A 148 10.32 41.27 -26.61
C GLY A 148 11.38 40.43 -27.32
N GLY A 149 12.14 39.70 -26.53
CA GLY A 149 13.22 38.85 -27.02
C GLY A 149 13.51 37.66 -26.09
N PRO A 150 14.47 36.79 -26.42
CA PRO A 150 14.93 35.76 -25.47
C PRO A 150 15.49 36.42 -24.22
N VAL A 151 15.33 35.77 -23.08
CA VAL A 151 15.85 36.29 -21.79
C VAL A 151 17.36 36.39 -21.84
N ILE A 152 18.06 35.39 -22.37
CA ILE A 152 19.48 35.49 -22.67
C ILE A 152 19.61 35.85 -24.15
N PRO A 153 20.09 37.07 -24.48
CA PRO A 153 20.19 37.51 -25.85
C PRO A 153 21.29 36.74 -26.64
N ASP A 154 21.16 36.68 -27.95
CA ASP A 154 22.07 35.94 -28.83
C ASP A 154 23.50 36.49 -28.80
N ASP A 155 23.69 37.77 -28.48
CA ASP A 155 24.97 38.45 -28.36
C ASP A 155 25.58 38.38 -26.93
N TYR A 156 25.03 37.54 -26.06
CA TYR A 156 25.53 37.34 -24.69
C TYR A 156 27.01 36.90 -24.69
N ASN A 157 27.88 37.64 -24.02
CA ASN A 157 29.32 37.44 -23.99
C ASN A 157 29.96 37.40 -22.61
N ALA A 158 29.14 37.21 -21.56
CA ALA A 158 29.58 37.15 -20.16
C ALA A 158 30.20 38.46 -19.62
N SER A 159 30.10 39.59 -20.37
CA SER A 159 30.52 40.88 -19.85
C SER A 159 29.52 41.37 -18.77
N GLU A 160 29.98 42.30 -17.94
CA GLU A 160 29.14 42.92 -16.89
C GLU A 160 27.90 43.59 -17.51
N GLN A 161 28.03 44.18 -18.67
CA GLN A 161 26.91 44.80 -19.39
C GLN A 161 25.89 43.76 -19.88
N SER A 162 26.36 42.63 -20.45
CA SER A 162 25.47 41.56 -20.92
C SER A 162 24.77 40.85 -19.75
N ILE A 163 25.42 40.73 -18.59
CA ILE A 163 24.82 40.18 -17.38
C ILE A 163 23.73 41.12 -16.83
N LYS A 164 23.97 42.43 -16.83
CA LYS A 164 22.94 43.42 -16.46
C LYS A 164 21.72 43.36 -17.37
N GLN A 165 21.96 43.19 -18.69
CA GLN A 165 20.88 42.97 -19.65
C GLN A 165 20.06 41.72 -19.37
N VAL A 166 20.71 40.62 -19.09
CA VAL A 166 20.02 39.36 -18.69
C VAL A 166 19.15 39.60 -17.44
N ARG A 167 19.67 40.32 -16.44
CA ARG A 167 18.89 40.66 -15.22
C ARG A 167 17.62 41.43 -15.57
N GLN A 168 17.74 42.49 -16.37
CA GLN A 168 16.58 43.29 -16.80
C GLN A 168 15.59 42.45 -17.61
N ASN A 169 16.08 41.57 -18.47
CA ASN A 169 15.21 40.69 -19.25
C ASN A 169 14.45 39.68 -18.33
N VAL A 170 15.13 39.13 -17.30
CA VAL A 170 14.48 38.27 -16.29
C VAL A 170 13.37 39.03 -15.55
N GLU A 171 13.64 40.28 -15.14
CA GLU A 171 12.68 41.12 -14.42
C GLU A 171 11.42 41.44 -15.28
N ARG A 172 11.59 41.48 -16.62
CA ARG A 172 10.50 41.73 -17.59
C ARG A 172 9.82 40.48 -18.11
N SER A 173 10.42 39.28 -17.86
CA SER A 173 9.93 38.03 -18.47
C SER A 173 8.67 37.45 -17.82
N GLY A 174 8.34 37.87 -16.58
CA GLY A 174 7.29 37.26 -15.80
C GLY A 174 7.63 35.88 -15.23
N GLU A 175 8.90 35.45 -15.38
CA GLU A 175 9.35 34.11 -14.93
C GLU A 175 9.88 34.11 -13.48
N ILE A 176 9.77 35.21 -12.75
CA ILE A 176 10.08 35.29 -11.33
C ILE A 176 9.00 34.53 -10.57
N GLY A 177 9.42 33.59 -9.73
CA GLY A 177 8.53 32.68 -9.01
C GLY A 177 8.21 31.38 -9.78
N THR A 178 8.57 31.26 -11.07
CA THR A 178 8.39 30.06 -11.90
C THR A 178 9.73 29.44 -12.31
N LEU A 179 10.48 30.11 -13.17
CA LEU A 179 11.83 29.66 -13.57
C LEU A 179 12.95 30.31 -12.75
N VAL A 180 12.72 31.48 -12.17
CA VAL A 180 13.69 32.18 -11.30
C VAL A 180 13.08 32.37 -9.92
N ALA A 181 13.83 32.01 -8.88
CA ALA A 181 13.39 32.19 -7.51
C ALA A 181 13.20 33.68 -7.18
N ALA A 182 12.23 34.01 -6.34
CA ALA A 182 11.93 35.40 -5.95
C ALA A 182 13.11 36.13 -5.29
N ASN A 183 14.05 35.38 -4.69
CA ASN A 183 15.27 35.90 -4.09
C ASN A 183 16.47 35.98 -5.07
N PHE A 184 16.29 35.66 -6.34
CA PHE A 184 17.32 35.59 -7.38
C PHE A 184 18.52 34.67 -7.07
N LYS A 185 18.37 33.70 -6.13
CA LYS A 185 19.47 32.80 -5.79
C LYS A 185 19.44 31.48 -6.56
N SER A 186 18.38 31.18 -7.29
CA SER A 186 18.30 29.95 -8.07
C SER A 186 17.46 30.13 -9.33
N SER A 187 17.70 29.25 -10.30
CA SER A 187 16.86 29.13 -11.49
C SER A 187 16.57 27.66 -11.82
N VAL A 188 15.44 27.39 -12.46
CA VAL A 188 14.96 26.06 -12.78
C VAL A 188 15.19 25.74 -14.26
N VAL A 189 15.62 24.52 -14.53
CA VAL A 189 15.49 23.85 -15.81
C VAL A 189 14.29 22.91 -15.72
N ALA A 190 13.21 23.24 -16.42
CA ALA A 190 12.02 22.40 -16.50
C ALA A 190 12.17 21.43 -17.68
N VAL A 191 12.08 20.15 -17.39
CA VAL A 191 12.40 19.04 -18.30
C VAL A 191 11.17 18.14 -18.44
N PRO A 192 10.27 18.42 -19.38
CA PRO A 192 9.17 17.52 -19.73
C PRO A 192 9.71 16.22 -20.30
N LEU A 193 9.10 15.11 -19.95
CA LEU A 193 9.52 13.77 -20.36
C LEU A 193 8.43 13.09 -21.20
N MET A 194 8.87 12.42 -22.25
CA MET A 194 8.01 11.55 -23.04
C MET A 194 7.85 10.19 -22.35
N GLU A 195 6.75 9.50 -22.57
CA GLU A 195 6.51 8.16 -22.00
C GLU A 195 7.34 7.07 -22.68
N LYS A 196 7.72 7.31 -23.92
CA LYS A 196 8.51 6.39 -24.75
C LYS A 196 9.73 7.10 -25.28
N ASN A 197 10.82 6.39 -25.33
CA ASN A 197 12.01 6.84 -26.02
C ASN A 197 11.77 6.79 -27.54
N GLU A 198 11.87 7.93 -28.22
CA GLU A 198 11.59 8.03 -29.66
C GLU A 198 12.50 7.13 -30.52
N SER A 199 13.76 6.96 -30.11
CA SER A 199 14.73 6.19 -30.89
C SER A 199 14.54 4.68 -30.78
N THR A 200 13.98 4.18 -29.64
CA THR A 200 13.84 2.75 -29.37
C THR A 200 12.39 2.26 -29.36
N GLY A 201 11.40 3.17 -29.32
CA GLY A 201 9.98 2.87 -29.15
C GLY A 201 9.63 2.22 -27.80
N LYS A 202 10.63 1.99 -26.94
CA LYS A 202 10.43 1.39 -25.62
C LYS A 202 9.99 2.43 -24.59
N ARG A 203 9.30 1.99 -23.53
CA ARG A 203 8.98 2.84 -22.39
C ARG A 203 10.24 3.41 -21.75
N LEU A 204 10.13 4.60 -21.19
CA LEU A 204 11.23 5.27 -20.51
C LEU A 204 11.62 4.51 -19.24
N ASP A 205 12.91 4.25 -19.07
CA ASP A 205 13.47 3.65 -17.85
C ASP A 205 13.77 4.76 -16.83
N TYR A 206 12.86 4.93 -15.88
CA TYR A 206 12.99 5.95 -14.83
C TYR A 206 14.18 5.67 -13.89
N GLY A 207 14.58 4.42 -13.70
CA GLY A 207 15.74 4.08 -12.87
C GLY A 207 17.03 4.55 -13.52
N ALA A 208 17.21 4.27 -14.82
CA ALA A 208 18.36 4.73 -15.60
C ALA A 208 18.39 6.26 -15.70
N LEU A 209 17.23 6.89 -15.95
CA LEU A 209 17.13 8.34 -16.06
C LEU A 209 17.43 9.05 -14.72
N SER A 210 16.92 8.55 -13.62
CA SER A 210 17.23 9.09 -12.28
C SER A 210 18.73 8.98 -11.95
N ALA A 211 19.37 7.88 -12.34
CA ALA A 211 20.80 7.73 -12.18
C ALA A 211 21.59 8.76 -13.01
N GLN A 212 21.15 9.06 -14.24
CA GLN A 212 21.75 10.13 -15.08
C GLN A 212 21.58 11.51 -14.44
N PHE A 213 20.41 11.82 -13.89
CA PHE A 213 20.20 13.07 -13.15
C PHE A 213 21.11 13.18 -11.91
N GLU A 214 21.35 12.10 -11.18
CA GLU A 214 22.29 12.10 -10.06
C GLU A 214 23.76 12.26 -10.53
N GLN A 215 24.14 11.74 -11.68
CA GLN A 215 25.44 11.97 -12.27
C GLN A 215 25.62 13.45 -12.67
N ILE A 216 24.60 14.07 -13.27
CA ILE A 216 24.58 15.50 -13.58
C ILE A 216 24.71 16.33 -12.30
N ARG A 217 23.95 15.97 -11.27
CA ARG A 217 24.08 16.62 -9.94
C ARG A 217 25.50 16.53 -9.43
N ALA A 218 26.07 15.34 -9.38
CA ALA A 218 27.43 15.14 -8.88
C ALA A 218 28.49 15.89 -9.68
N LYS A 219 28.29 16.06 -11.00
CA LYS A 219 29.21 16.76 -11.90
C LYS A 219 29.19 18.27 -11.71
N TYR A 220 28.00 18.88 -11.53
CA TYR A 220 27.85 20.33 -11.51
C TYR A 220 27.67 20.92 -10.12
N GLN A 221 27.41 20.10 -9.09
CA GLN A 221 27.34 20.58 -7.70
C GLN A 221 28.75 20.88 -7.18
N THR A 222 28.91 22.09 -6.63
CA THR A 222 30.16 22.59 -6.01
C THR A 222 29.85 23.27 -4.69
N ASP A 223 30.85 23.83 -4.02
CA ASP A 223 30.65 24.62 -2.79
C ASP A 223 29.80 25.87 -3.07
N SER A 224 29.89 26.43 -4.30
CA SER A 224 29.14 27.62 -4.74
C SER A 224 27.81 27.32 -5.43
N ILE A 225 27.55 26.07 -5.83
CA ILE A 225 26.37 25.67 -6.56
C ILE A 225 25.77 24.40 -5.95
N LYS A 226 24.49 24.44 -5.60
CA LYS A 226 23.71 23.29 -5.19
C LYS A 226 22.65 22.98 -6.23
N ILE A 227 22.33 21.69 -6.40
CA ILE A 227 21.36 21.23 -7.38
C ILE A 227 20.25 20.47 -6.64
N HIS A 228 19.00 20.90 -6.91
CA HIS A 228 17.80 20.30 -6.37
C HIS A 228 16.96 19.72 -7.52
N ILE A 229 16.54 18.44 -7.40
CA ILE A 229 15.87 17.73 -8.48
C ILE A 229 14.54 17.19 -7.95
N THR A 230 13.45 17.60 -8.59
CA THR A 230 12.08 17.16 -8.25
C THR A 230 11.34 16.70 -9.50
N GLY A 231 10.27 15.95 -9.32
CA GLY A 231 9.39 15.44 -10.38
C GLY A 231 9.15 13.94 -10.28
N PHE A 232 8.07 13.48 -10.91
CA PHE A 232 7.62 12.09 -10.80
C PHE A 232 8.69 11.06 -11.19
N ALA A 233 9.39 11.27 -12.33
CA ALA A 233 10.44 10.36 -12.79
C ALA A 233 11.57 10.18 -11.75
N LYS A 234 11.86 11.24 -10.98
CA LYS A 234 12.86 11.19 -9.91
C LYS A 234 12.35 10.40 -8.69
N ILE A 235 11.07 10.58 -8.30
CA ILE A 235 10.44 9.78 -7.23
C ILE A 235 10.54 8.29 -7.55
N VAL A 236 10.08 7.93 -8.76
CA VAL A 236 10.10 6.52 -9.21
C VAL A 236 11.51 5.96 -9.23
N GLY A 237 12.48 6.73 -9.72
CA GLY A 237 13.88 6.33 -9.71
C GLY A 237 14.42 6.08 -8.30
N ASP A 238 14.12 6.95 -7.35
CA ASP A 238 14.52 6.80 -5.94
C ASP A 238 13.83 5.59 -5.28
N LEU A 239 12.57 5.33 -5.62
CA LEU A 239 11.88 4.10 -5.20
C LEU A 239 12.57 2.85 -5.74
N ILE A 240 12.94 2.83 -7.03
CA ILE A 240 13.67 1.70 -7.64
C ILE A 240 15.03 1.49 -6.96
N GLN A 241 15.76 2.54 -6.63
CA GLN A 241 17.02 2.42 -5.85
C GLN A 241 16.76 1.87 -4.45
N GLY A 242 15.67 2.27 -3.79
CA GLY A 242 15.25 1.75 -2.50
C GLY A 242 14.98 0.24 -2.51
N LEU A 243 14.58 -0.35 -3.64
CA LEU A 243 14.25 -1.77 -3.75
C LEU A 243 15.41 -2.70 -3.37
N ARG A 244 16.67 -2.32 -3.62
CA ARG A 244 17.83 -3.09 -3.16
C ARG A 244 17.86 -3.24 -1.64
N GLN A 245 17.52 -2.18 -0.91
CA GLN A 245 17.46 -2.21 0.55
C GLN A 245 16.26 -3.02 1.03
N VAL A 246 15.14 -2.98 0.31
CA VAL A 246 13.98 -3.84 0.57
C VAL A 246 14.35 -5.31 0.49
N MET A 247 15.10 -5.73 -0.51
CA MET A 247 15.57 -7.12 -0.63
C MET A 247 16.52 -7.52 0.53
N MET A 248 17.33 -6.59 1.02
CA MET A 248 18.15 -6.82 2.23
C MET A 248 17.26 -7.02 3.47
N PHE A 249 16.22 -6.21 3.68
CA PHE A 249 15.24 -6.41 4.76
C PHE A 249 14.52 -7.74 4.65
N PHE A 250 14.25 -8.21 3.42
CA PHE A 250 13.69 -9.55 3.21
C PHE A 250 14.65 -10.64 3.69
N ALA A 251 15.92 -10.57 3.35
CA ALA A 251 16.93 -11.53 3.84
C ALA A 251 17.02 -11.52 5.38
N VAL A 252 16.98 -10.32 6.00
CA VAL A 252 16.95 -10.19 7.47
C VAL A 252 15.69 -10.81 8.06
N ALA A 253 14.51 -10.59 7.48
CA ALA A 253 13.25 -11.18 7.93
C ALA A 253 13.27 -12.72 7.83
N ILE A 254 13.83 -13.29 6.74
CA ILE A 254 14.06 -14.74 6.61
C ILE A 254 14.96 -15.24 7.75
N GLY A 255 16.04 -14.53 8.05
CA GLY A 255 16.95 -14.86 9.15
C GLY A 255 16.25 -14.86 10.50
N ILE A 256 15.52 -13.79 10.83
CA ILE A 256 14.75 -13.66 12.08
C ILE A 256 13.73 -14.80 12.21
N ALA A 257 12.93 -15.02 11.17
CA ALA A 257 11.91 -16.08 11.15
C ALA A 257 12.53 -17.47 11.31
N THR A 258 13.67 -17.73 10.66
CA THR A 258 14.41 -19.00 10.78
C THR A 258 14.93 -19.23 12.20
N VAL A 259 15.50 -18.20 12.82
CA VAL A 259 16.02 -18.25 14.19
C VAL A 259 14.88 -18.49 15.19
N ILE A 260 13.77 -17.76 15.09
CA ILE A 260 12.61 -17.93 15.97
C ILE A 260 12.04 -19.36 15.83
N LEU A 261 11.87 -19.83 14.59
CA LEU A 261 11.37 -21.17 14.33
C LEU A 261 12.34 -22.25 14.85
N TYR A 262 13.66 -22.05 14.70
CA TYR A 262 14.66 -22.97 15.24
C TYR A 262 14.60 -23.04 16.77
N PHE A 263 14.50 -21.91 17.46
CA PHE A 263 14.37 -21.91 18.93
C PHE A 263 13.07 -22.60 19.41
N HIS A 264 12.00 -22.48 18.61
CA HIS A 264 10.75 -23.17 18.91
C HIS A 264 10.86 -24.69 18.73
N THR A 265 11.43 -25.14 17.60
CA THR A 265 11.48 -26.56 17.21
C THR A 265 12.67 -27.30 17.79
N ARG A 266 13.78 -26.59 17.95
CA ARG A 266 15.09 -27.16 18.25
C ARG A 266 15.50 -28.34 17.35
N CYS A 267 15.10 -28.27 16.06
CA CYS A 267 15.37 -29.26 15.04
C CYS A 267 15.75 -28.60 13.72
N VAL A 268 17.03 -28.57 13.37
CA VAL A 268 17.55 -27.94 12.16
C VAL A 268 16.86 -28.47 10.89
N ARG A 269 16.71 -29.80 10.78
CA ARG A 269 16.12 -30.44 9.59
C ARG A 269 14.70 -29.93 9.29
N SER A 270 13.83 -29.93 10.29
CA SER A 270 12.44 -29.51 10.12
C SER A 270 12.34 -27.99 9.91
N THR A 271 13.17 -27.19 10.58
CA THR A 271 13.24 -25.75 10.37
C THR A 271 13.63 -25.42 8.95
N LEU A 272 14.73 -26.03 8.45
CA LEU A 272 15.18 -25.80 7.07
C LEU A 272 14.13 -26.22 6.04
N LEU A 273 13.38 -27.32 6.26
CA LEU A 273 12.34 -27.74 5.33
C LEU A 273 11.17 -26.73 5.27
N VAL A 274 10.74 -26.20 6.43
CA VAL A 274 9.68 -25.18 6.44
C VAL A 274 10.13 -23.92 5.71
N VAL A 275 11.34 -23.44 6.00
CA VAL A 275 11.94 -22.28 5.33
C VAL A 275 12.07 -22.52 3.83
N SER A 276 12.61 -23.68 3.44
CA SER A 276 12.81 -24.03 2.01
C SER A 276 11.48 -24.11 1.25
N CYS A 277 10.43 -24.74 1.81
CA CYS A 277 9.12 -24.80 1.17
C CYS A 277 8.49 -23.41 1.01
N SER A 278 8.68 -22.51 1.99
CA SER A 278 8.21 -21.13 1.90
C SER A 278 9.02 -20.32 0.86
N LEU A 279 10.33 -20.56 0.73
CA LEU A 279 11.16 -19.95 -0.32
C LEU A 279 10.81 -20.49 -1.71
N VAL A 280 10.52 -21.80 -1.83
CA VAL A 280 10.01 -22.38 -3.09
C VAL A 280 8.71 -21.70 -3.51
N ALA A 281 7.80 -21.40 -2.57
CA ALA A 281 6.58 -20.65 -2.88
C ALA A 281 6.88 -19.26 -3.44
N VAL A 282 7.82 -18.55 -2.84
CA VAL A 282 8.28 -17.24 -3.34
C VAL A 282 8.90 -17.36 -4.74
N THR A 283 9.72 -18.37 -4.97
CA THR A 283 10.34 -18.61 -6.30
C THR A 283 9.27 -18.90 -7.35
N TRP A 284 8.27 -19.71 -7.03
CA TRP A 284 7.17 -19.99 -7.96
C TRP A 284 6.35 -18.74 -8.24
N LEU A 285 6.05 -17.93 -7.21
CA LEU A 285 5.35 -16.67 -7.39
C LEU A 285 6.10 -15.74 -8.35
N LEU A 286 7.39 -15.48 -8.07
CA LEU A 286 8.21 -14.58 -8.89
C LEU A 286 8.45 -15.13 -10.31
N GLY A 287 8.37 -16.44 -10.51
CA GLY A 287 8.44 -17.08 -11.83
C GLY A 287 7.12 -17.07 -12.61
N ILE A 288 5.97 -17.13 -11.92
CA ILE A 288 4.66 -17.07 -12.56
C ILE A 288 4.37 -15.65 -13.09
N LEU A 289 4.77 -14.59 -12.38
CA LEU A 289 4.50 -13.20 -12.78
C LEU A 289 4.92 -12.91 -14.24
N PRO A 290 6.17 -13.16 -14.67
CA PRO A 290 6.53 -12.92 -16.07
C PRO A 290 5.84 -13.87 -17.06
N THR A 291 5.37 -15.07 -16.63
CA THR A 291 4.63 -15.97 -17.52
C THR A 291 3.22 -15.48 -17.85
N ILE A 292 2.61 -14.71 -16.95
CA ILE A 292 1.29 -14.07 -17.15
C ILE A 292 1.40 -12.64 -17.68
N GLY A 293 2.63 -12.17 -17.99
CA GLY A 293 2.90 -10.83 -18.50
C GLY A 293 2.84 -9.71 -17.45
N ASN A 294 2.90 -10.05 -16.16
CA ASN A 294 2.97 -9.08 -15.09
C ASN A 294 4.43 -8.75 -14.74
N GLU A 295 4.65 -7.48 -14.47
CA GLU A 295 5.91 -6.93 -13.99
C GLU A 295 5.84 -6.76 -12.47
N LEU A 296 6.97 -6.58 -11.82
CA LEU A 296 7.01 -6.28 -10.39
C LEU A 296 7.06 -4.75 -10.20
N ASP A 297 6.10 -4.20 -9.52
CA ASP A 297 6.02 -2.77 -9.16
C ASP A 297 6.44 -2.55 -7.70
N PRO A 298 6.69 -1.29 -7.27
CA PRO A 298 7.11 -0.98 -5.90
C PRO A 298 6.14 -1.43 -4.80
N TYR A 299 4.85 -1.64 -5.10
CA TYR A 299 3.86 -2.13 -4.14
C TYR A 299 3.84 -3.65 -4.08
N SER A 300 3.84 -4.31 -5.23
CA SER A 300 3.79 -5.77 -5.33
C SER A 300 5.08 -6.46 -4.85
N ILE A 301 6.21 -5.73 -4.73
CA ILE A 301 7.46 -6.26 -4.14
C ILE A 301 7.31 -6.69 -2.68
N LEU A 302 6.28 -6.22 -1.98
CA LEU A 302 5.99 -6.62 -0.61
C LEU A 302 5.34 -8.02 -0.52
N VAL A 303 4.74 -8.49 -1.62
CA VAL A 303 4.04 -9.78 -1.65
C VAL A 303 4.94 -10.98 -1.37
N PRO A 304 6.16 -11.09 -1.90
CA PRO A 304 7.11 -12.15 -1.52
C PRO A 304 7.33 -12.29 -0.01
N PHE A 305 7.39 -11.18 0.72
CA PHE A 305 7.47 -11.20 2.19
C PHE A 305 6.25 -11.81 2.84
N LEU A 306 5.05 -11.38 2.40
CA LEU A 306 3.79 -11.87 2.94
C LEU A 306 3.64 -13.36 2.68
N VAL A 307 3.89 -13.80 1.45
CA VAL A 307 3.82 -15.22 1.06
C VAL A 307 4.82 -16.06 1.86
N PHE A 308 6.07 -15.60 2.02
CA PHE A 308 7.05 -16.27 2.86
C PHE A 308 6.57 -16.39 4.31
N ALA A 309 6.07 -15.30 4.87
CA ALA A 309 5.66 -15.22 6.27
C ALA A 309 4.40 -16.09 6.55
N ILE A 310 3.38 -16.05 5.66
CA ILE A 310 2.20 -16.93 5.71
C ILE A 310 2.64 -18.40 5.55
N GLY A 311 3.54 -18.69 4.61
CA GLY A 311 4.09 -20.03 4.41
C GLY A 311 4.78 -20.56 5.66
N MET A 312 5.60 -19.75 6.33
CA MET A 312 6.23 -20.10 7.60
C MET A 312 5.22 -20.45 8.69
N SER A 313 4.12 -19.68 8.78
CA SER A 313 3.03 -19.91 9.71
C SER A 313 2.39 -21.28 9.52
N HIS A 314 1.87 -21.52 8.31
CA HIS A 314 1.22 -22.80 7.97
C HIS A 314 2.19 -23.99 8.03
N GLY A 315 3.44 -23.79 7.64
CA GLY A 315 4.50 -24.79 7.73
C GLY A 315 4.81 -25.19 9.17
N ALA A 316 4.91 -24.20 10.08
CA ALA A 316 5.15 -24.45 11.50
C ALA A 316 4.01 -25.27 12.14
N GLN A 317 2.76 -25.01 11.76
CA GLN A 317 1.62 -25.78 12.26
C GLN A 317 1.65 -27.24 11.81
N LYS A 318 1.93 -27.52 10.53
CA LYS A 318 2.05 -28.89 10.02
C LYS A 318 3.21 -29.63 10.66
N MET A 319 4.35 -28.97 10.77
CA MET A 319 5.53 -29.51 11.43
C MET A 319 5.27 -29.83 12.91
N ASN A 320 4.58 -28.96 13.66
CA ASN A 320 4.24 -29.19 15.06
C ASN A 320 3.36 -30.44 15.23
N GLY A 321 2.34 -30.63 14.39
CA GLY A 321 1.49 -31.82 14.39
C GLY A 321 2.28 -33.09 14.14
N ILE A 322 3.16 -33.10 13.11
CA ILE A 322 4.02 -34.25 12.80
C ILE A 322 4.98 -34.57 13.98
N MET A 323 5.54 -33.51 14.61
CA MET A 323 6.48 -33.64 15.72
C MET A 323 5.81 -34.27 16.95
N GLN A 324 4.58 -33.89 17.25
CA GLN A 324 3.81 -34.50 18.34
C GLN A 324 3.52 -35.97 18.09
N ASP A 325 3.10 -36.36 16.87
CA ASP A 325 2.81 -37.78 16.57
C ASP A 325 4.07 -38.63 16.55
N ILE A 326 5.20 -38.15 16.02
CA ILE A 326 6.50 -38.83 16.10
C ILE A 326 6.95 -39.00 17.57
N GLY A 327 6.72 -37.98 18.40
CA GLY A 327 7.05 -38.04 19.81
C GLY A 327 6.25 -39.08 20.58
N ARG A 328 4.99 -39.36 20.20
CA ARG A 328 4.17 -40.46 20.74
C ARG A 328 4.63 -41.85 20.29
N GLY A 329 5.63 -41.92 19.40
CA GLY A 329 6.16 -43.17 18.88
C GLY A 329 5.63 -43.60 17.51
N THR A 330 4.85 -42.75 16.85
CA THR A 330 4.30 -43.03 15.50
C THR A 330 5.37 -42.88 14.42
N HIS A 331 5.39 -43.80 13.46
CA HIS A 331 6.31 -43.76 12.32
C HIS A 331 6.13 -42.50 11.51
N LYS A 332 7.21 -41.88 11.03
CA LYS A 332 7.25 -40.57 10.35
C LYS A 332 6.26 -40.44 9.18
N LEU A 333 6.06 -41.46 8.36
CA LEU A 333 5.09 -41.45 7.26
C LEU A 333 3.65 -41.39 7.78
N VAL A 334 3.36 -42.19 8.82
CA VAL A 334 2.03 -42.26 9.42
C VAL A 334 1.71 -40.93 10.12
N ALA A 335 2.68 -40.37 10.85
CA ALA A 335 2.56 -39.06 11.49
C ALA A 335 2.25 -37.93 10.48
N ALA A 336 2.91 -37.92 9.31
CA ALA A 336 2.63 -36.97 8.24
C ALA A 336 1.21 -37.13 7.69
N ARG A 337 0.73 -38.37 7.47
CA ARG A 337 -0.66 -38.64 7.03
C ARG A 337 -1.69 -38.25 8.07
N TYR A 338 -1.45 -38.53 9.34
CA TYR A 338 -2.34 -38.16 10.44
C TYR A 338 -2.45 -36.64 10.57
N THR A 339 -1.33 -35.92 10.49
CA THR A 339 -1.32 -34.45 10.49
C THR A 339 -2.04 -33.90 9.26
N PHE A 340 -1.86 -34.49 8.08
CA PHE A 340 -2.59 -34.11 6.90
C PHE A 340 -4.12 -34.26 7.09
N ARG A 341 -4.60 -35.37 7.61
CA ARG A 341 -6.04 -35.59 7.92
C ARG A 341 -6.62 -34.53 8.84
N ARG A 342 -5.86 -34.17 9.89
CA ARG A 342 -6.34 -33.23 10.93
C ARG A 342 -6.32 -31.78 10.48
N LEU A 343 -5.27 -31.36 9.77
CA LEU A 343 -4.98 -29.95 9.54
C LEU A 343 -5.13 -29.50 8.08
N PHE A 344 -5.35 -30.41 7.12
CA PHE A 344 -5.41 -30.01 5.70
C PHE A 344 -6.61 -29.14 5.41
N VAL A 345 -7.81 -29.53 5.82
CA VAL A 345 -9.05 -28.77 5.55
C VAL A 345 -9.00 -27.40 6.22
N ALA A 346 -8.61 -27.33 7.50
CA ALA A 346 -8.49 -26.06 8.21
C ALA A 346 -7.45 -25.13 7.54
N GLY A 347 -6.28 -25.65 7.16
CA GLY A 347 -5.25 -24.88 6.47
C GLY A 347 -5.66 -24.47 5.06
N LEU A 348 -6.39 -25.32 4.33
CA LEU A 348 -6.93 -24.99 3.01
C LEU A 348 -7.96 -23.85 3.11
N THR A 349 -8.88 -23.91 4.07
CA THR A 349 -9.87 -22.84 4.26
C THR A 349 -9.19 -21.52 4.66
N ALA A 350 -8.18 -21.56 5.52
CA ALA A 350 -7.41 -20.41 5.93
C ALA A 350 -6.73 -19.76 4.71
N LEU A 351 -5.94 -20.53 3.94
CA LEU A 351 -5.30 -20.00 2.73
C LEU A 351 -6.30 -19.52 1.66
N LEU A 352 -7.48 -20.15 1.55
CA LEU A 352 -8.52 -19.65 0.65
C LEU A 352 -9.12 -18.34 1.18
N ALA A 353 -9.26 -18.17 2.49
CA ALA A 353 -9.71 -16.92 3.09
C ALA A 353 -8.72 -15.79 2.82
N ASP A 354 -7.42 -16.06 2.95
CA ASP A 354 -6.36 -15.11 2.61
C ASP A 354 -6.40 -14.75 1.11
N ALA A 355 -6.45 -15.75 0.24
CA ALA A 355 -6.47 -15.54 -1.21
C ALA A 355 -7.69 -14.73 -1.67
N VAL A 356 -8.87 -14.98 -1.09
CA VAL A 356 -10.09 -14.21 -1.38
C VAL A 356 -10.00 -12.82 -0.74
N GLY A 357 -9.46 -12.70 0.48
CA GLY A 357 -9.23 -11.42 1.14
C GLY A 357 -8.35 -10.49 0.31
N PHE A 358 -7.27 -11.04 -0.31
CA PHE A 358 -6.44 -10.29 -1.25
C PHE A 358 -7.15 -10.03 -2.57
N GLY A 359 -7.93 -11.00 -3.08
CA GLY A 359 -8.70 -10.87 -4.31
C GLY A 359 -9.76 -9.78 -4.26
N VAL A 360 -10.30 -9.46 -3.09
CA VAL A 360 -11.25 -8.36 -2.90
C VAL A 360 -10.64 -6.99 -3.28
N LEU A 361 -9.33 -6.82 -3.14
CA LEU A 361 -8.65 -5.59 -3.56
C LEU A 361 -8.78 -5.31 -5.06
N MET A 362 -9.16 -6.29 -5.89
CA MET A 362 -9.42 -6.08 -7.33
C MET A 362 -10.62 -5.16 -7.62
N VAL A 363 -11.48 -4.93 -6.63
CA VAL A 363 -12.61 -3.97 -6.75
C VAL A 363 -12.10 -2.53 -6.87
N ILE A 364 -10.89 -2.27 -6.37
CA ILE A 364 -10.26 -0.94 -6.40
C ILE A 364 -9.82 -0.65 -7.84
N ASP A 365 -10.36 0.41 -8.44
CA ASP A 365 -10.04 0.79 -9.82
C ASP A 365 -8.71 1.55 -9.94
N ILE A 366 -7.66 0.96 -9.40
CA ILE A 366 -6.27 1.41 -9.53
C ILE A 366 -5.43 0.20 -9.90
N LYS A 367 -4.82 0.23 -11.08
CA LYS A 367 -4.18 -0.96 -11.68
C LYS A 367 -3.07 -1.56 -10.81
N VAL A 368 -2.26 -0.73 -10.16
CA VAL A 368 -1.19 -1.22 -9.26
C VAL A 368 -1.75 -2.02 -8.08
N ILE A 369 -2.92 -1.66 -7.55
CA ILE A 369 -3.58 -2.40 -6.46
C ILE A 369 -4.20 -3.70 -6.99
N GLN A 370 -4.74 -3.70 -8.21
CA GLN A 370 -5.26 -4.91 -8.85
C GLN A 370 -4.12 -5.90 -9.14
N GLU A 371 -2.97 -5.44 -9.61
CA GLU A 371 -1.77 -6.28 -9.80
C GLU A 371 -1.23 -6.82 -8.46
N LEU A 372 -1.21 -6.01 -7.40
CA LEU A 372 -0.92 -6.44 -6.03
C LEU A 372 -1.88 -7.55 -5.57
N ALA A 373 -3.19 -7.37 -5.77
CA ALA A 373 -4.23 -8.32 -5.41
C ALA A 373 -4.05 -9.68 -6.11
N ILE A 374 -3.83 -9.66 -7.41
CA ILE A 374 -3.56 -10.87 -8.21
C ILE A 374 -2.31 -11.57 -7.74
N THR A 375 -1.21 -10.81 -7.56
CA THR A 375 0.08 -11.33 -7.13
C THR A 375 -0.01 -11.97 -5.75
N ALA A 376 -0.67 -11.32 -4.79
CA ALA A 376 -0.85 -11.84 -3.44
C ALA A 376 -1.76 -13.08 -3.42
N SER A 377 -2.88 -13.06 -4.15
CA SER A 377 -3.79 -14.20 -4.24
C SER A 377 -3.11 -15.43 -4.86
N ILE A 378 -2.37 -15.26 -5.96
CA ILE A 378 -1.57 -16.33 -6.58
C ILE A 378 -0.52 -16.86 -5.59
N GLY A 379 0.20 -15.96 -4.91
CA GLY A 379 1.23 -16.33 -3.94
C GLY A 379 0.68 -17.21 -2.81
N VAL A 380 -0.48 -16.85 -2.27
CA VAL A 380 -1.13 -17.64 -1.22
C VAL A 380 -1.66 -18.97 -1.77
N MET A 381 -2.22 -18.99 -2.98
CA MET A 381 -2.66 -20.25 -3.62
C MET A 381 -1.50 -21.22 -3.84
N ILE A 382 -0.30 -20.73 -4.14
CA ILE A 382 0.91 -21.57 -4.25
C ILE A 382 1.25 -22.26 -2.93
N LEU A 383 0.99 -21.62 -1.77
CA LEU A 383 1.25 -22.21 -0.45
C LEU A 383 0.43 -23.49 -0.20
N ILE A 384 -0.71 -23.67 -0.88
CA ILE A 384 -1.47 -24.92 -0.81
C ILE A 384 -0.59 -26.07 -1.30
N PHE A 385 0.15 -25.87 -2.39
CA PHE A 385 1.02 -26.90 -2.96
C PHE A 385 2.32 -27.06 -2.15
N THR A 386 2.97 -25.97 -1.78
CA THR A 386 4.28 -26.01 -1.13
C THR A 386 4.18 -26.36 0.36
N ASN A 387 3.27 -25.75 1.11
CA ASN A 387 3.22 -25.88 2.57
C ASN A 387 2.15 -26.86 3.07
N LEU A 388 1.02 -27.06 2.35
CA LEU A 388 0.04 -28.07 2.78
C LEU A 388 0.28 -29.45 2.16
N ILE A 389 0.98 -29.57 1.02
CA ILE A 389 1.21 -30.82 0.32
C ILE A 389 2.69 -31.21 0.36
N LEU A 390 3.58 -30.42 -0.22
CA LEU A 390 5.00 -30.75 -0.38
C LEU A 390 5.71 -30.89 0.99
N LEU A 391 5.50 -29.97 1.92
CA LEU A 391 6.16 -30.00 3.23
C LEU A 391 5.84 -31.27 4.03
N PRO A 392 4.57 -31.72 4.23
CA PRO A 392 4.30 -32.99 4.89
C PRO A 392 4.90 -34.20 4.15
N ILE A 393 4.95 -34.18 2.82
CA ILE A 393 5.59 -35.21 2.01
C ILE A 393 7.09 -35.25 2.29
N LEU A 394 7.80 -34.14 2.29
CA LEU A 394 9.23 -34.07 2.61
C LEU A 394 9.50 -34.49 4.04
N LEU A 395 8.69 -34.07 5.01
CA LEU A 395 8.80 -34.51 6.41
C LEU A 395 8.51 -36.02 6.56
N SER A 396 7.70 -36.62 5.68
CA SER A 396 7.49 -38.08 5.68
C SER A 396 8.74 -38.87 5.32
N TYR A 397 9.69 -38.28 4.57
CA TYR A 397 10.99 -38.89 4.24
C TYR A 397 12.05 -38.60 5.31
N THR A 398 12.20 -37.35 5.73
CA THR A 398 13.27 -36.90 6.64
C THR A 398 12.93 -37.13 8.11
N GLY A 399 11.63 -37.06 8.47
CA GLY A 399 11.18 -37.04 9.86
C GLY A 399 11.64 -35.77 10.61
N VAL A 400 11.49 -35.81 11.92
CA VAL A 400 12.01 -34.76 12.84
C VAL A 400 12.98 -35.42 13.83
N SER A 401 13.82 -34.61 14.50
CA SER A 401 14.73 -35.15 15.55
C SER A 401 13.93 -35.79 16.70
N VAL A 402 14.29 -37.03 17.04
CA VAL A 402 13.66 -37.78 18.16
C VAL A 402 13.78 -37.00 19.48
N LYS A 403 14.91 -36.31 19.71
CA LYS A 403 15.10 -35.44 20.89
C LYS A 403 14.12 -34.26 20.91
N ALA A 404 13.84 -33.64 19.76
CA ALA A 404 12.89 -32.54 19.64
C ALA A 404 11.44 -33.05 19.82
N ALA A 405 11.12 -34.19 19.22
CA ALA A 405 9.80 -34.81 19.32
C ALA A 405 9.45 -35.23 20.78
N LYS A 406 10.39 -35.82 21.49
CA LYS A 406 10.24 -36.19 22.93
C LYS A 406 10.01 -34.93 23.80
N ARG A 407 10.74 -33.82 23.54
CA ARG A 407 10.53 -32.57 24.27
C ARG A 407 9.14 -31.96 24.00
N ALA A 408 8.65 -32.02 22.76
CA ALA A 408 7.34 -31.55 22.42
C ALA A 408 6.25 -32.23 23.23
N ILE A 409 6.36 -33.58 23.42
CA ILE A 409 5.40 -34.34 24.25
C ILE A 409 5.59 -34.08 25.72
N GLN A 410 6.83 -34.06 26.23
CA GLN A 410 7.07 -33.76 27.65
C GLN A 410 6.45 -32.40 28.01
N SER A 411 6.54 -31.44 27.12
CA SER A 411 5.91 -30.12 27.25
C SER A 411 4.37 -30.21 27.20
N GLU A 412 3.79 -31.08 26.38
CA GLU A 412 2.33 -31.34 26.33
C GLU A 412 1.86 -32.07 27.60
N GLN A 413 2.55 -33.11 28.05
CA GLN A 413 2.22 -33.85 29.27
C GLN A 413 2.37 -33.00 30.54
N SER A 414 3.40 -32.14 30.60
CA SER A 414 3.57 -31.18 31.69
C SER A 414 2.45 -30.16 31.74
N ALA A 415 1.89 -29.81 30.60
CA ALA A 415 0.74 -28.91 30.50
C ALA A 415 -0.60 -29.59 30.89
N GLN A 416 -0.71 -30.91 30.72
CA GLN A 416 -1.90 -31.68 31.11
C GLN A 416 -1.82 -32.23 32.54
N GLY A 417 -0.67 -32.12 33.20
CA GLY A 417 -0.44 -32.58 34.58
C GLY A 417 -1.06 -31.67 35.64
N LYS A 418 -0.95 -32.03 36.92
CA LYS A 418 -1.49 -31.29 38.09
C LYS A 418 -0.99 -29.83 38.21
N ARG A 419 0.11 -29.43 37.53
CA ARG A 419 0.58 -28.06 37.43
C ARG A 419 0.31 -27.53 36.02
N LYS A 420 -0.79 -26.77 35.83
CA LYS A 420 -1.09 -26.06 34.59
C LYS A 420 0.07 -25.09 34.26
N HIS A 421 0.48 -25.01 32.98
CA HIS A 421 1.45 -23.99 32.53
C HIS A 421 0.90 -22.59 32.81
N PRO A 422 1.66 -21.68 33.44
CA PRO A 422 1.12 -20.42 33.97
C PRO A 422 0.46 -19.56 32.89
N ILE A 423 1.05 -19.51 31.68
CA ILE A 423 0.48 -18.74 30.54
C ILE A 423 -0.87 -19.33 30.10
N TRP A 424 -0.95 -20.68 29.97
CA TRP A 424 -2.20 -21.33 29.53
C TRP A 424 -3.26 -21.26 30.63
N ALA A 425 -2.88 -21.32 31.88
CA ALA A 425 -3.80 -21.13 33.00
C ALA A 425 -4.38 -19.70 33.04
N PHE A 426 -3.53 -18.69 32.75
CA PHE A 426 -3.98 -17.31 32.62
C PHE A 426 -4.97 -17.14 31.45
N LEU A 427 -4.67 -17.69 30.28
CA LEU A 427 -5.57 -17.59 29.12
C LEU A 427 -6.87 -18.38 29.33
N ASP A 428 -6.83 -19.49 30.06
CA ASP A 428 -8.01 -20.30 30.41
C ASP A 428 -9.01 -19.53 31.31
N LEU A 429 -8.54 -18.54 32.08
CA LEU A 429 -9.44 -17.67 32.87
C LEU A 429 -10.53 -17.01 32.03
N PHE A 430 -10.22 -16.66 30.76
CA PHE A 430 -11.16 -16.01 29.85
C PHE A 430 -12.30 -16.94 29.36
N THR A 431 -12.30 -18.21 29.73
CA THR A 431 -13.46 -19.11 29.58
C THR A 431 -14.44 -18.99 30.72
N GLN A 432 -14.06 -18.33 31.85
CA GLN A 432 -14.92 -18.10 33.01
C GLN A 432 -15.72 -16.82 32.82
N ARG A 433 -17.04 -16.84 33.13
CA ARG A 433 -17.97 -15.74 32.90
C ARG A 433 -17.53 -14.39 33.46
N ARG A 434 -16.88 -14.35 34.62
CA ARG A 434 -16.41 -13.09 35.25
C ARG A 434 -15.30 -12.46 34.42
N TRP A 435 -14.25 -13.21 34.12
CA TRP A 435 -13.11 -12.74 33.35
C TRP A 435 -13.46 -12.50 31.88
N ALA A 436 -14.35 -13.32 31.31
CA ALA A 436 -14.88 -13.11 29.96
C ALA A 436 -15.66 -11.79 29.86
N ALA A 437 -16.51 -11.47 30.86
CA ALA A 437 -17.23 -10.20 30.89
C ALA A 437 -16.29 -8.99 31.00
N VAL A 438 -15.23 -9.09 31.83
CA VAL A 438 -14.19 -8.04 31.92
C VAL A 438 -13.50 -7.85 30.59
N ALA A 439 -13.06 -8.93 29.94
CA ALA A 439 -12.39 -8.84 28.63
C ALA A 439 -13.29 -8.21 27.54
N ILE A 440 -14.57 -8.60 27.49
CA ILE A 440 -15.54 -7.99 26.55
C ILE A 440 -15.79 -6.53 26.91
N GLY A 441 -15.91 -6.18 28.22
CA GLY A 441 -16.04 -4.79 28.64
C GLY A 441 -14.87 -3.91 28.25
N VAL A 442 -13.64 -4.38 28.45
CA VAL A 442 -12.42 -3.69 28.00
C VAL A 442 -12.40 -3.54 26.47
N ALA A 443 -12.72 -4.61 25.74
CA ALA A 443 -12.81 -4.58 24.28
C ALA A 443 -13.86 -3.58 23.78
N LEU A 444 -15.01 -3.49 24.44
CA LEU A 444 -16.06 -2.52 24.11
C LEU A 444 -15.58 -1.08 24.34
N VAL A 445 -14.94 -0.80 25.48
CA VAL A 445 -14.38 0.53 25.77
C VAL A 445 -13.32 0.90 24.75
N MET A 446 -12.40 -0.03 24.42
CA MET A 446 -11.38 0.18 23.37
C MET A 446 -12.04 0.40 22.00
N GLY A 447 -13.08 -0.35 21.65
CA GLY A 447 -13.80 -0.20 20.40
C GLY A 447 -14.50 1.16 20.28
N ILE A 448 -15.19 1.61 21.35
CA ILE A 448 -15.87 2.91 21.37
C ILE A 448 -14.85 4.05 21.30
N SER A 449 -13.79 4.02 22.11
CA SER A 449 -12.73 5.05 22.10
C SER A 449 -11.97 5.05 20.77
N GLY A 450 -11.63 3.87 20.24
CA GLY A 450 -11.00 3.72 18.94
C GLY A 450 -11.87 4.27 17.80
N TYR A 451 -13.16 3.94 17.80
CA TYR A 451 -14.12 4.48 16.82
C TYR A 451 -14.23 6.01 16.90
N TRP A 452 -14.21 6.56 18.09
CA TRP A 452 -14.26 8.03 18.26
C TRP A 452 -13.02 8.72 17.69
N VAL A 453 -11.85 8.13 17.91
CA VAL A 453 -10.59 8.61 17.34
C VAL A 453 -10.56 8.39 15.82
N SER A 454 -11.01 7.24 15.33
CA SER A 454 -10.99 6.90 13.89
C SER A 454 -11.84 7.84 13.01
N ARG A 455 -12.83 8.55 13.62
CA ARG A 455 -13.57 9.60 12.90
C ARG A 455 -12.71 10.77 12.42
N GLY A 456 -11.51 10.94 12.98
CA GLY A 456 -10.50 11.89 12.51
C GLY A 456 -9.66 11.38 11.34
N LEU A 457 -9.93 10.18 10.82
CA LEU A 457 -9.16 9.60 9.72
C LEU A 457 -9.41 10.37 8.43
N LYS A 458 -8.33 10.86 7.83
CA LYS A 458 -8.35 11.61 6.57
C LYS A 458 -8.01 10.70 5.40
N ILE A 459 -8.57 11.02 4.24
CA ILE A 459 -8.34 10.29 2.99
C ILE A 459 -7.46 11.13 2.09
N GLY A 460 -6.32 10.58 1.67
CA GLY A 460 -5.29 11.28 0.90
C GLY A 460 -4.01 11.49 1.71
N ASP A 461 -3.08 12.15 1.08
CA ASP A 461 -1.80 12.45 1.68
C ASP A 461 -1.88 13.57 2.72
N LEU A 462 -1.14 13.41 3.81
CA LEU A 462 -1.06 14.39 4.91
C LEU A 462 0.32 15.03 4.99
N ASP A 463 1.31 14.46 4.31
CA ASP A 463 2.69 14.95 4.27
C ASP A 463 2.90 15.89 3.07
N PRO A 464 3.71 16.93 3.18
CA PRO A 464 4.17 17.71 2.03
C PRO A 464 5.24 16.91 1.26
N GLY A 465 5.32 17.12 -0.04
CA GLY A 465 6.32 16.48 -0.90
C GLY A 465 5.90 15.10 -1.40
N ALA A 466 6.86 14.19 -1.63
CA ALA A 466 6.56 12.82 -2.05
C ALA A 466 6.24 11.96 -0.82
N PRO A 467 4.97 11.58 -0.62
CA PRO A 467 4.56 10.83 0.58
C PRO A 467 5.03 9.37 0.56
N GLU A 468 5.53 8.88 -0.57
CA GLU A 468 6.15 7.56 -0.72
C GLU A 468 7.55 7.50 -0.12
N LEU A 469 8.22 8.64 0.02
CA LEU A 469 9.58 8.74 0.51
C LEU A 469 9.62 9.32 1.93
N ARG A 470 10.70 9.04 2.66
CA ARG A 470 10.90 9.62 4.00
C ARG A 470 10.92 11.16 3.95
N PRO A 471 10.41 11.84 5.00
CA PRO A 471 10.46 13.32 5.06
C PRO A 471 11.89 13.89 4.95
N ASP A 472 12.88 13.17 5.49
CA ASP A 472 14.31 13.50 5.45
C ASP A 472 15.04 12.98 4.21
N SER A 473 14.33 12.36 3.26
CA SER A 473 14.90 11.91 1.98
C SER A 473 15.47 13.07 1.18
N ARG A 474 16.41 12.77 0.30
CA ARG A 474 17.03 13.79 -0.58
C ARG A 474 15.96 14.48 -1.42
N TYR A 475 15.04 13.72 -1.99
CA TYR A 475 13.93 14.25 -2.79
C TYR A 475 13.07 15.23 -1.99
N ASN A 476 12.64 14.88 -0.77
CA ASN A 476 11.76 15.73 0.02
C ASN A 476 12.48 17.00 0.51
N ARG A 477 13.79 16.96 0.74
CA ARG A 477 14.59 18.17 0.99
C ARG A 477 14.66 19.07 -0.26
N ASP A 478 14.87 18.48 -1.43
CA ASP A 478 14.87 19.22 -2.71
C ASP A 478 13.48 19.83 -2.99
N ASN A 479 12.40 19.09 -2.72
CA ASN A 479 11.04 19.59 -2.86
C ASN A 479 10.71 20.72 -1.87
N ALA A 480 11.15 20.63 -0.62
CA ALA A 480 11.00 21.69 0.36
C ALA A 480 11.73 22.97 -0.08
N PHE A 481 12.92 22.84 -0.67
CA PHE A 481 13.63 23.97 -1.26
C PHE A 481 12.82 24.61 -2.39
N MET A 482 12.25 23.80 -3.29
CA MET A 482 11.40 24.29 -4.40
C MET A 482 10.19 25.05 -3.86
N ALA A 483 9.49 24.46 -2.89
CA ALA A 483 8.29 25.09 -2.31
C ALA A 483 8.61 26.41 -1.56
N ALA A 484 9.79 26.53 -0.96
CA ALA A 484 10.18 27.73 -0.22
C ALA A 484 10.64 28.89 -1.12
N ASN A 485 11.17 28.61 -2.32
CA ASN A 485 11.83 29.62 -3.15
C ASN A 485 11.06 29.99 -4.42
N TYR A 486 10.09 29.14 -4.83
CA TYR A 486 9.30 29.36 -6.03
C TYR A 486 7.81 29.52 -5.69
N GLY A 487 7.19 30.60 -6.18
CA GLY A 487 5.78 30.87 -5.95
C GLY A 487 4.83 29.94 -6.68
N ALA A 488 5.28 29.36 -7.81
CA ALA A 488 4.58 28.29 -8.48
C ALA A 488 5.01 26.97 -7.85
N SER A 489 4.18 26.43 -6.95
CA SER A 489 4.41 25.11 -6.34
C SER A 489 4.39 24.02 -7.43
N SER A 490 4.96 22.87 -7.13
CA SER A 490 4.84 21.69 -8.00
C SER A 490 3.42 21.10 -8.01
N ASP A 491 2.56 21.54 -7.09
CA ASP A 491 1.20 21.03 -6.89
C ASP A 491 0.22 21.83 -7.76
N VAL A 492 0.07 21.36 -9.00
CA VAL A 492 -0.72 22.03 -10.02
C VAL A 492 -2.03 21.28 -10.26
N PHE A 493 -3.13 21.98 -10.04
CA PHE A 493 -4.47 21.54 -10.42
C PHE A 493 -4.88 22.24 -11.71
N VAL A 494 -5.29 21.51 -12.73
CA VAL A 494 -5.64 22.08 -14.03
C VAL A 494 -7.09 21.79 -14.37
N VAL A 495 -7.81 22.86 -14.72
CA VAL A 495 -9.14 22.76 -15.33
C VAL A 495 -9.02 22.96 -16.84
N MET A 496 -9.52 21.98 -17.58
CA MET A 496 -9.60 22.05 -19.04
C MET A 496 -10.95 22.64 -19.45
N VAL A 497 -10.94 23.64 -20.34
CA VAL A 497 -12.16 24.27 -20.86
C VAL A 497 -12.30 23.93 -22.34
N LYS A 498 -13.23 23.01 -22.65
CA LYS A 498 -13.49 22.54 -24.00
C LYS A 498 -14.52 23.46 -24.68
N THR A 499 -14.21 23.90 -25.90
CA THR A 499 -15.07 24.72 -26.73
C THR A 499 -15.21 24.11 -28.12
N PRO A 500 -16.11 24.60 -28.98
CA PRO A 500 -16.03 24.32 -30.41
C PRO A 500 -14.72 24.87 -31.02
N PRO A 501 -14.23 24.27 -32.11
CA PRO A 501 -12.98 24.70 -32.75
C PRO A 501 -12.96 26.21 -33.07
N MET A 502 -11.82 26.85 -32.86
CA MET A 502 -11.53 28.26 -33.08
C MET A 502 -12.33 29.22 -32.18
N LEU A 503 -13.01 28.74 -31.12
CA LEU A 503 -13.81 29.59 -30.22
C LEU A 503 -13.20 29.70 -28.80
N CYS A 504 -12.00 29.21 -28.56
CA CYS A 504 -11.35 29.29 -27.26
C CYS A 504 -11.06 30.74 -26.80
N ASN A 505 -10.88 31.67 -27.72
CA ASN A 505 -10.55 33.07 -27.45
C ASN A 505 -11.77 34.02 -27.52
N GLN A 506 -12.97 33.51 -27.49
CA GLN A 506 -14.18 34.31 -27.43
C GLN A 506 -14.30 35.07 -26.10
N TYR A 507 -14.74 36.34 -26.14
CA TYR A 507 -14.90 37.15 -24.94
C TYR A 507 -15.74 36.44 -23.85
N ASN A 508 -16.87 35.85 -24.23
CA ASN A 508 -17.75 35.14 -23.28
C ASN A 508 -17.05 33.93 -22.60
N THR A 509 -16.29 33.18 -23.39
CA THR A 509 -15.51 32.04 -22.85
C THR A 509 -14.45 32.52 -21.86
N LEU A 510 -13.65 33.50 -22.27
CA LEU A 510 -12.56 34.05 -21.44
C LEU A 510 -13.10 34.77 -20.19
N SER A 511 -14.28 35.44 -20.29
CA SER A 511 -14.93 36.07 -19.15
C SER A 511 -15.42 35.07 -18.10
N GLN A 512 -15.90 33.90 -18.53
CA GLN A 512 -16.25 32.82 -17.62
C GLN A 512 -14.99 32.17 -16.99
N VAL A 513 -13.91 32.01 -17.78
CA VAL A 513 -12.60 31.53 -17.26
C VAL A 513 -12.09 32.49 -16.18
N ASP A 514 -12.11 33.79 -16.43
CA ASP A 514 -11.71 34.80 -15.45
C ASP A 514 -12.56 34.77 -14.17
N ALA A 515 -13.87 34.56 -14.30
CA ALA A 515 -14.77 34.41 -13.16
C ALA A 515 -14.45 33.14 -12.33
N MET A 516 -14.05 32.04 -12.99
CA MET A 516 -13.60 30.82 -12.32
C MET A 516 -12.30 31.07 -11.58
N GLU A 517 -11.29 31.67 -12.22
CA GLU A 517 -10.01 32.01 -11.60
C GLU A 517 -10.22 32.90 -10.37
N TRP A 518 -11.09 33.89 -10.48
CA TRP A 518 -11.42 34.79 -9.36
C TRP A 518 -11.97 34.00 -8.15
N ARG A 519 -12.91 33.06 -8.38
CA ARG A 519 -13.46 32.22 -7.30
C ARG A 519 -12.40 31.32 -6.68
N LEU A 520 -11.51 30.72 -7.49
CA LEU A 520 -10.44 29.85 -7.01
C LEU A 520 -9.39 30.62 -6.23
N ARG A 521 -9.03 31.85 -6.65
CA ARG A 521 -8.08 32.72 -5.92
C ARG A 521 -8.57 33.16 -4.54
N GLN A 522 -9.89 33.06 -4.25
CA GLN A 522 -10.42 33.35 -2.90
C GLN A 522 -10.09 32.22 -1.90
N LEU A 523 -9.67 31.05 -2.37
CA LEU A 523 -9.34 29.94 -1.48
C LEU A 523 -7.93 30.13 -0.91
N PRO A 524 -7.76 29.97 0.45
CA PRO A 524 -6.42 30.01 1.07
C PRO A 524 -5.50 28.89 0.59
N ALA A 525 -6.05 27.88 -0.07
CA ALA A 525 -5.37 26.75 -0.66
C ALA A 525 -4.67 27.09 -1.99
N VAL A 526 -5.09 28.16 -2.66
CA VAL A 526 -4.61 28.58 -3.99
C VAL A 526 -3.59 29.69 -3.83
N VAL A 527 -2.40 29.47 -4.38
CA VAL A 527 -1.31 30.49 -4.39
C VAL A 527 -1.51 31.46 -5.55
N THR A 528 -1.74 30.95 -6.77
CA THR A 528 -1.98 31.76 -7.96
C THR A 528 -2.68 30.92 -9.03
N THR A 529 -3.22 31.59 -10.05
CA THR A 529 -3.77 30.95 -11.24
C THR A 529 -3.12 31.54 -12.49
N ASN A 530 -3.15 30.78 -13.60
CA ASN A 530 -2.67 31.26 -14.90
C ASN A 530 -3.56 30.72 -16.03
N SER A 531 -4.02 31.58 -16.90
CA SER A 531 -4.87 31.23 -18.04
C SER A 531 -4.69 32.18 -19.20
N LEU A 532 -5.32 31.86 -20.34
CA LEU A 532 -5.39 32.77 -21.48
C LEU A 532 -6.18 34.07 -21.16
N ALA A 533 -7.15 34.01 -20.22
CA ALA A 533 -7.90 35.19 -19.78
C ALA A 533 -6.98 36.16 -19.03
N ASP A 534 -6.17 35.67 -18.12
CA ASP A 534 -5.24 36.49 -17.34
C ASP A 534 -4.14 37.11 -18.25
N LEU A 535 -3.60 36.28 -19.16
CA LEU A 535 -2.67 36.79 -20.18
C LEU A 535 -3.30 37.87 -21.05
N SER A 536 -4.58 37.73 -21.44
CA SER A 536 -5.29 38.74 -22.24
C SER A 536 -5.48 40.07 -21.51
N LYS A 537 -5.68 40.02 -20.17
CA LYS A 537 -5.73 41.24 -19.35
C LYS A 537 -4.37 41.94 -19.26
N ASN A 538 -3.30 41.15 -19.04
CA ASN A 538 -1.94 41.66 -19.04
C ASN A 538 -1.56 42.28 -20.38
N TRP A 539 -1.93 41.59 -21.48
CA TRP A 539 -1.71 42.09 -22.81
C TRP A 539 -2.47 43.41 -23.08
N SER A 540 -3.76 43.51 -22.67
CA SER A 540 -4.55 44.74 -22.76
C SER A 540 -3.87 45.89 -22.01
N MET A 541 -3.46 45.67 -20.76
CA MET A 541 -2.73 46.67 -19.97
C MET A 541 -1.42 47.11 -20.67
N GLY A 542 -0.66 46.15 -21.23
CA GLY A 542 0.57 46.42 -21.95
C GLY A 542 0.36 47.30 -23.19
N GLN A 543 -0.72 47.12 -23.95
CA GLN A 543 -1.06 47.96 -25.12
C GLN A 543 -1.40 49.42 -24.76
N TYR A 544 -1.72 49.71 -23.51
CA TYR A 544 -2.04 51.04 -22.97
C TYR A 544 -0.98 51.48 -21.96
N GLU A 545 0.31 51.39 -22.35
CA GLU A 545 1.48 51.88 -21.59
C GLU A 545 1.63 51.31 -20.19
N GLY A 546 1.13 50.09 -19.93
CA GLY A 546 1.19 49.47 -18.62
C GLY A 546 0.24 50.07 -17.57
N ASN A 547 -0.73 50.88 -17.95
CA ASN A 547 -1.63 51.49 -17.02
C ASN A 547 -2.61 50.50 -16.41
N PRO A 548 -2.63 50.31 -15.06
CA PRO A 548 -3.48 49.33 -14.38
C PRO A 548 -4.97 49.44 -14.66
N LYS A 549 -5.47 50.62 -15.07
CA LYS A 549 -6.86 50.82 -15.48
C LYS A 549 -7.27 49.88 -16.61
N TRP A 550 -6.34 49.49 -17.46
CA TRP A 550 -6.56 48.64 -18.61
C TRP A 550 -6.27 47.13 -18.30
N TYR A 551 -6.06 46.77 -17.06
CA TYR A 551 -6.02 45.36 -16.63
C TYR A 551 -7.45 44.80 -16.66
N VAL A 552 -8.02 44.72 -17.83
CA VAL A 552 -9.37 44.24 -18.11
C VAL A 552 -9.38 43.33 -19.32
N LEU A 553 -10.32 42.41 -19.37
CA LEU A 553 -10.49 41.53 -20.54
C LEU A 553 -11.06 42.38 -21.70
N PRO A 554 -10.32 42.52 -22.83
CA PRO A 554 -10.78 43.36 -23.93
C PRO A 554 -11.97 42.70 -24.66
N ARG A 555 -12.99 43.53 -25.04
CA ARG A 555 -14.13 43.04 -25.83
C ARG A 555 -13.82 42.95 -27.33
N MET A 556 -12.71 43.52 -27.79
CA MET A 556 -12.32 43.50 -29.20
C MET A 556 -11.70 42.14 -29.57
N GLN A 557 -12.35 41.39 -30.45
CA GLN A 557 -11.89 40.06 -30.89
C GLN A 557 -10.49 40.09 -31.53
N GLY A 558 -10.15 41.18 -32.24
CA GLY A 558 -8.81 41.34 -32.82
C GLY A 558 -7.69 41.39 -31.77
N LEU A 559 -7.93 41.99 -30.60
CA LEU A 559 -6.96 42.05 -29.51
C LEU A 559 -6.84 40.69 -28.80
N LEU A 560 -7.96 39.98 -28.61
CA LEU A 560 -7.96 38.63 -28.09
C LEU A 560 -7.23 37.65 -29.05
N GLY A 561 -7.40 37.79 -30.36
CA GLY A 561 -6.69 37.05 -31.38
C GLY A 561 -5.18 37.32 -31.37
N ALA A 562 -4.77 38.58 -31.19
CA ALA A 562 -3.35 38.93 -31.03
C ALA A 562 -2.70 38.34 -29.81
N THR A 563 -3.44 38.18 -28.71
CA THR A 563 -2.98 37.53 -27.50
C THR A 563 -2.69 36.02 -27.78
N VAL A 564 -3.62 35.33 -28.44
CA VAL A 564 -3.47 33.90 -28.78
C VAL A 564 -2.22 33.65 -29.66
N ALA A 565 -1.95 34.53 -30.62
CA ALA A 565 -0.78 34.39 -31.50
C ALA A 565 0.57 34.42 -30.75
N ARG A 566 0.59 34.97 -29.54
CA ARG A 566 1.78 35.13 -28.70
C ARG A 566 1.74 34.33 -27.40
N ALA A 567 0.58 33.72 -27.08
CA ALA A 567 0.40 32.97 -25.85
C ALA A 567 1.22 31.67 -25.84
N PRO A 568 1.72 31.27 -24.68
CA PRO A 568 2.34 29.97 -24.50
C PRO A 568 1.39 28.84 -24.90
N ARG A 569 1.94 27.86 -25.60
CA ARG A 569 1.13 26.71 -26.11
C ARG A 569 0.53 25.83 -25.03
N GLU A 570 1.01 25.92 -23.81
CA GLU A 570 0.43 25.23 -22.67
C GLU A 570 -0.97 25.76 -22.26
N LEU A 571 -1.33 26.99 -22.63
CA LEU A 571 -2.60 27.63 -22.27
C LEU A 571 -3.76 27.27 -23.21
N PHE A 572 -3.48 26.75 -24.39
CA PHE A 572 -4.47 26.33 -25.37
C PHE A 572 -3.88 25.38 -26.41
N ASN A 573 -4.72 24.60 -27.08
CA ASN A 573 -4.27 23.69 -28.14
C ASN A 573 -4.30 24.35 -29.54
N GLN A 574 -3.69 23.70 -30.52
CA GLN A 574 -3.57 24.24 -31.92
C GLN A 574 -4.93 24.53 -32.59
N LYS A 575 -5.97 23.76 -32.26
CA LYS A 575 -7.33 23.92 -32.80
C LYS A 575 -8.11 25.03 -32.11
N CYS A 576 -7.57 25.63 -31.07
CA CYS A 576 -8.26 26.59 -30.22
C CYS A 576 -9.68 26.10 -29.82
N ASP A 577 -9.72 24.81 -29.39
CA ASP A 577 -10.92 24.17 -28.89
C ASP A 577 -10.74 23.63 -27.45
N LEU A 578 -9.55 23.81 -26.89
CA LEU A 578 -9.19 23.45 -25.52
C LEU A 578 -8.36 24.58 -24.90
N LEU A 579 -8.83 25.10 -23.77
CA LEU A 579 -8.07 26.00 -22.89
C LEU A 579 -7.66 25.25 -21.63
N THR A 580 -6.57 25.68 -21.02
CA THR A 580 -6.12 25.20 -19.72
C THR A 580 -6.10 26.35 -18.72
N VAL A 581 -6.61 26.08 -17.53
CA VAL A 581 -6.55 26.98 -16.38
C VAL A 581 -5.68 26.30 -15.34
N TYR A 582 -4.49 26.83 -15.14
CA TYR A 582 -3.54 26.38 -14.16
C TYR A 582 -3.87 26.99 -12.80
N VAL A 583 -3.99 26.16 -11.78
CA VAL A 583 -4.24 26.54 -10.40
C VAL A 583 -3.10 25.98 -9.56
N PHE A 584 -2.24 26.83 -9.08
CA PHE A 584 -1.09 26.48 -8.26
C PHE A 584 -1.51 26.44 -6.79
N LEU A 585 -1.36 25.28 -6.16
CA LEU A 585 -1.79 25.04 -4.79
C LEU A 585 -0.63 25.20 -3.82
N LYS A 586 -0.91 25.51 -2.57
CA LYS A 586 0.14 25.56 -1.53
C LYS A 586 0.73 24.19 -1.19
N ASP A 587 -0.07 23.15 -1.31
CA ASP A 587 0.27 21.75 -1.09
C ASP A 587 -0.80 20.84 -1.72
N HIS A 588 -0.57 19.53 -1.77
CA HIS A 588 -1.52 18.53 -2.27
C HIS A 588 -2.25 17.77 -1.15
N LYS A 589 -2.27 18.30 0.06
CA LYS A 589 -2.97 17.65 1.16
C LYS A 589 -4.46 17.48 0.90
N ALA A 590 -5.03 16.45 1.52
CA ALA A 590 -6.44 16.08 1.33
C ALA A 590 -7.41 17.27 1.47
N ASP A 591 -7.26 18.08 2.53
CA ASP A 591 -8.12 19.23 2.80
C ASP A 591 -7.97 20.33 1.72
N THR A 592 -6.75 20.53 1.22
CA THR A 592 -6.44 21.48 0.14
C THR A 592 -7.14 21.05 -1.15
N LEU A 593 -6.95 19.79 -1.55
CA LEU A 593 -7.54 19.24 -2.76
C LEU A 593 -9.07 19.24 -2.71
N GLU A 594 -9.66 18.83 -1.60
CA GLU A 594 -11.12 18.79 -1.43
C GLU A 594 -11.74 20.20 -1.56
N SER A 595 -11.11 21.21 -0.98
CA SER A 595 -11.60 22.60 -1.07
C SER A 595 -11.60 23.14 -2.50
N VAL A 596 -10.54 22.85 -3.27
CA VAL A 596 -10.38 23.31 -4.66
C VAL A 596 -11.33 22.56 -5.60
N VAL A 597 -11.42 21.24 -5.45
CA VAL A 597 -12.32 20.39 -6.25
C VAL A 597 -13.77 20.84 -6.07
N ASN A 598 -14.22 21.05 -4.83
CA ASN A 598 -15.61 21.43 -4.54
C ASN A 598 -16.00 22.74 -5.22
N VAL A 599 -15.09 23.74 -5.22
CA VAL A 599 -15.35 25.03 -5.90
C VAL A 599 -15.34 24.88 -7.42
N ALA A 600 -14.37 24.12 -7.95
CA ALA A 600 -14.25 23.88 -9.39
C ALA A 600 -15.43 23.06 -9.94
N GLU A 601 -15.86 21.99 -9.24
CA GLU A 601 -17.04 21.20 -9.61
C GLU A 601 -18.31 22.01 -9.61
N LYS A 602 -18.53 22.78 -8.54
CA LYS A 602 -19.72 23.64 -8.45
C LYS A 602 -19.74 24.66 -9.58
N PHE A 603 -18.58 25.26 -9.88
CA PHE A 603 -18.48 26.18 -11.00
C PHE A 603 -18.80 25.50 -12.34
N ALA A 604 -18.26 24.32 -12.57
CA ALA A 604 -18.52 23.51 -13.77
C ALA A 604 -20.01 23.15 -13.89
N GLN A 605 -20.66 22.73 -12.80
CA GLN A 605 -22.10 22.41 -12.79
C GLN A 605 -22.97 23.63 -13.14
N ASP A 606 -22.63 24.80 -12.59
CA ASP A 606 -23.38 26.04 -12.80
C ASP A 606 -23.20 26.65 -14.20
N ASN A 607 -22.03 26.41 -14.85
CA ASN A 607 -21.62 27.09 -16.07
C ASN A 607 -21.42 26.21 -17.30
N ASN A 608 -21.55 24.89 -17.19
CA ASN A 608 -21.47 24.00 -18.35
C ASN A 608 -22.65 24.29 -19.31
N THR A 609 -22.29 24.48 -20.58
CA THR A 609 -23.25 24.65 -21.67
C THR A 609 -23.03 23.63 -22.77
N LYS A 610 -23.79 23.67 -23.85
CA LYS A 610 -23.54 22.83 -25.02
C LYS A 610 -22.20 23.14 -25.70
N ASP A 611 -21.80 24.41 -25.65
CA ASP A 611 -20.62 24.93 -26.36
C ASP A 611 -19.39 25.05 -25.47
N VAL A 612 -19.53 25.20 -24.15
CA VAL A 612 -18.42 25.35 -23.21
C VAL A 612 -18.55 24.32 -22.11
N ARG A 613 -17.53 23.46 -21.93
CA ARG A 613 -17.49 22.44 -20.88
C ARG A 613 -16.22 22.57 -20.05
N TYR A 614 -16.41 22.61 -18.75
CA TYR A 614 -15.32 22.56 -17.77
C TYR A 614 -15.03 21.12 -17.41
N LEU A 615 -13.88 20.62 -17.85
CA LEU A 615 -13.43 19.25 -17.62
C LEU A 615 -12.40 19.25 -16.50
N LEU A 616 -12.75 18.66 -15.37
CA LEU A 616 -11.87 18.46 -14.23
C LEU A 616 -11.17 17.09 -14.39
N ALA A 617 -10.10 16.83 -13.86
CA ALA A 617 -9.00 17.66 -13.43
C ALA A 617 -7.74 17.05 -14.04
N ALA A 618 -6.83 17.88 -14.45
CA ALA A 618 -5.50 17.44 -14.91
C ALA A 618 -4.43 18.04 -13.97
N GLY A 619 -3.16 17.78 -14.28
CA GLY A 619 -2.05 18.11 -13.39
C GLY A 619 -1.91 17.09 -12.26
N ASN A 620 -0.78 17.11 -11.53
CA ASN A 620 -0.52 16.16 -10.45
C ASN A 620 -1.53 16.26 -9.31
N ALA A 621 -1.87 17.48 -8.87
CA ALA A 621 -2.87 17.71 -7.83
C ALA A 621 -4.29 17.29 -8.27
N GLY A 622 -4.64 17.49 -9.56
CA GLY A 622 -5.91 17.03 -10.11
C GLY A 622 -6.04 15.52 -10.19
N ILE A 623 -4.97 14.85 -10.57
CA ILE A 623 -4.89 13.38 -10.60
C ILE A 623 -4.98 12.80 -9.18
N GLU A 624 -4.31 13.44 -8.23
CA GLU A 624 -4.37 12.99 -6.83
C GLU A 624 -5.77 13.22 -6.23
N ALA A 625 -6.42 14.33 -6.54
CA ALA A 625 -7.81 14.57 -6.15
C ALA A 625 -8.75 13.47 -6.66
N ALA A 626 -8.62 13.05 -7.93
CA ALA A 626 -9.36 11.93 -8.49
C ALA A 626 -9.07 10.61 -7.75
N THR A 627 -7.79 10.39 -7.42
CA THR A 627 -7.35 9.20 -6.67
C THR A 627 -7.98 9.17 -5.27
N ASN A 628 -8.03 10.30 -4.57
CA ASN A 628 -8.64 10.40 -3.24
C ASN A 628 -10.15 10.09 -3.26
N VAL A 629 -10.87 10.53 -4.31
CA VAL A 629 -12.29 10.17 -4.52
C VAL A 629 -12.47 8.66 -4.66
N VAL A 630 -11.63 8.02 -5.49
CA VAL A 630 -11.68 6.56 -5.69
C VAL A 630 -11.29 5.82 -4.42
N VAL A 631 -10.25 6.25 -3.72
CA VAL A 631 -9.79 5.64 -2.44
C VAL A 631 -10.89 5.74 -1.37
N LYS A 632 -11.58 6.88 -1.26
CA LYS A 632 -12.69 7.07 -0.31
C LYS A 632 -13.81 6.05 -0.51
N ARG A 633 -14.22 5.86 -1.76
CA ARG A 633 -15.25 4.88 -2.11
C ARG A 633 -14.74 3.45 -1.92
N ALA A 634 -13.56 3.16 -2.43
CA ALA A 634 -12.95 1.84 -2.39
C ALA A 634 -12.71 1.36 -0.96
N ASN A 635 -12.35 2.24 -0.01
CA ASN A 635 -12.14 1.88 1.39
C ASN A 635 -13.40 1.23 2.01
N VAL A 636 -14.57 1.81 1.77
CA VAL A 636 -15.84 1.26 2.29
C VAL A 636 -16.22 -0.04 1.58
N GLU A 637 -16.18 -0.05 0.24
CA GLU A 637 -16.55 -1.22 -0.57
C GLU A 637 -15.65 -2.43 -0.24
N MET A 638 -14.35 -2.20 -0.12
CA MET A 638 -13.36 -3.21 0.24
C MET A 638 -13.61 -3.81 1.63
N LEU A 639 -13.85 -2.97 2.64
CA LEU A 639 -14.13 -3.43 4.00
C LEU A 639 -15.36 -4.32 4.05
N VAL A 640 -16.47 -3.90 3.45
CA VAL A 640 -17.71 -4.69 3.40
C VAL A 640 -17.47 -6.04 2.72
N LEU A 641 -16.79 -6.06 1.58
CA LEU A 641 -16.54 -7.27 0.82
C LEU A 641 -15.59 -8.24 1.54
N VAL A 642 -14.52 -7.73 2.17
CA VAL A 642 -13.59 -8.58 2.94
C VAL A 642 -14.30 -9.25 4.11
N TYR A 643 -15.06 -8.49 4.90
CA TYR A 643 -15.80 -9.07 6.03
C TYR A 643 -16.88 -10.05 5.56
N LEU A 644 -17.58 -9.75 4.46
CA LEU A 644 -18.56 -10.67 3.86
C LEU A 644 -17.89 -11.98 3.43
N ALA A 645 -16.77 -11.89 2.72
CA ALA A 645 -16.01 -13.06 2.27
C ALA A 645 -15.53 -13.92 3.44
N VAL A 646 -14.94 -13.29 4.47
CA VAL A 646 -14.48 -13.97 5.69
C VAL A 646 -15.64 -14.62 6.44
N MET A 647 -16.80 -13.97 6.55
CA MET A 647 -18.00 -14.55 7.17
C MET A 647 -18.51 -15.76 6.39
N VAL A 648 -18.58 -15.70 5.06
CA VAL A 648 -19.03 -16.82 4.22
C VAL A 648 -18.09 -18.02 4.34
N LEU A 649 -16.78 -17.81 4.24
CA LEU A 649 -15.80 -18.88 4.34
C LEU A 649 -15.76 -19.50 5.76
N SER A 650 -15.88 -18.68 6.79
CA SER A 650 -15.99 -19.14 8.16
C SER A 650 -17.30 -19.93 8.40
N PHE A 651 -18.41 -19.55 7.73
CA PHE A 651 -19.67 -20.29 7.78
C PHE A 651 -19.55 -21.67 7.15
N ILE A 652 -18.91 -21.76 5.99
CA ILE A 652 -18.65 -23.05 5.34
C ILE A 652 -17.84 -23.98 6.25
N THR A 653 -16.86 -23.42 6.98
CA THR A 653 -15.98 -24.17 7.89
C THR A 653 -16.68 -24.63 9.15
N PHE A 654 -17.32 -23.72 9.87
CA PHE A 654 -17.86 -23.98 11.21
C PHE A 654 -19.32 -24.41 11.22
N ARG A 655 -20.10 -24.06 10.19
CA ARG A 655 -21.55 -24.26 10.08
C ARG A 655 -22.32 -23.74 11.32
N SER A 656 -21.85 -22.63 11.87
CA SER A 656 -22.38 -22.03 13.11
C SER A 656 -22.22 -20.50 13.10
N TRP A 657 -23.32 -19.77 13.04
CA TRP A 657 -23.30 -18.31 13.12
C TRP A 657 -22.66 -17.77 14.43
N ARG A 658 -22.83 -18.50 15.53
CA ARG A 658 -22.23 -18.11 16.80
C ARG A 658 -20.71 -18.17 16.76
N ALA A 659 -20.17 -19.20 16.12
CA ALA A 659 -18.74 -19.34 15.94
C ALA A 659 -18.18 -18.24 15.02
N ILE A 660 -18.92 -17.83 13.98
CA ILE A 660 -18.53 -16.72 13.10
C ILE A 660 -18.44 -15.42 13.88
N VAL A 661 -19.47 -15.10 14.67
CA VAL A 661 -19.45 -13.88 15.50
C VAL A 661 -18.24 -13.88 16.44
N CYS A 662 -17.92 -15.02 17.07
CA CYS A 662 -16.72 -15.14 17.91
C CYS A 662 -15.42 -14.89 17.13
N ALA A 663 -15.34 -15.27 15.85
CA ALA A 663 -14.16 -15.08 15.02
C ALA A 663 -14.04 -13.64 14.45
N VAL A 664 -15.17 -13.04 14.02
CA VAL A 664 -15.17 -11.77 13.28
C VAL A 664 -15.12 -10.55 14.21
N LEU A 665 -15.77 -10.57 15.37
CA LEU A 665 -15.78 -9.41 16.28
C LEU A 665 -14.38 -8.95 16.73
N PRO A 666 -13.42 -9.84 17.07
CA PRO A 666 -12.04 -9.43 17.36
C PRO A 666 -11.35 -8.76 16.19
N LEU A 667 -11.61 -9.21 14.94
CA LEU A 667 -11.06 -8.61 13.72
C LEU A 667 -11.62 -7.21 13.50
N MET A 668 -12.92 -7.02 13.69
CA MET A 668 -13.56 -5.69 13.59
C MET A 668 -12.96 -4.71 14.60
N LEU A 669 -12.75 -5.17 15.84
CA LEU A 669 -12.07 -4.36 16.85
C LEU A 669 -10.65 -3.98 16.39
N THR A 670 -9.88 -4.93 15.88
CA THR A 670 -8.52 -4.66 15.40
C THR A 670 -8.52 -3.65 14.25
N SER A 671 -9.46 -3.73 13.31
CA SER A 671 -9.58 -2.75 12.22
C SER A 671 -9.86 -1.35 12.73
N ILE A 672 -10.81 -1.19 13.66
CA ILE A 672 -11.13 0.10 14.31
C ILE A 672 -9.89 0.67 15.04
N LEU A 673 -9.17 -0.18 15.76
CA LEU A 673 -7.96 0.23 16.48
C LEU A 673 -6.81 0.58 15.51
N CYS A 674 -6.72 -0.09 14.35
CA CYS A 674 -5.76 0.23 13.30
C CYS A 674 -6.06 1.61 12.70
N GLU A 675 -7.31 1.92 12.39
CA GLU A 675 -7.72 3.26 11.94
C GLU A 675 -7.41 4.34 12.99
N ALA A 676 -7.69 4.06 14.26
CA ALA A 676 -7.33 4.97 15.36
C ALA A 676 -5.80 5.18 15.47
N LEU A 677 -5.01 4.12 15.27
CA LEU A 677 -3.55 4.21 15.22
C LEU A 677 -3.08 5.05 14.04
N MET A 678 -3.70 4.90 12.86
CA MET A 678 -3.41 5.73 11.69
C MET A 678 -3.60 7.22 12.01
N VAL A 679 -4.70 7.58 12.65
CA VAL A 679 -4.94 8.97 13.10
C VAL A 679 -3.85 9.43 14.08
N GLY A 680 -3.48 8.60 15.05
CA GLY A 680 -2.44 8.91 16.04
C GLY A 680 -1.05 9.09 15.44
N LEU A 681 -0.74 8.37 14.36
CA LEU A 681 0.54 8.45 13.64
C LEU A 681 0.53 9.50 12.51
N GLY A 682 -0.59 10.16 12.23
CA GLY A 682 -0.73 11.08 11.12
C GLY A 682 -0.64 10.40 9.76
N ILE A 683 -1.10 9.16 9.63
CA ILE A 683 -1.13 8.39 8.40
C ILE A 683 -2.54 8.45 7.80
N GLY A 684 -2.67 9.01 6.59
CA GLY A 684 -3.93 9.04 5.85
C GLY A 684 -4.23 7.71 5.13
N VAL A 685 -5.50 7.51 4.76
CA VAL A 685 -5.89 6.43 3.85
C VAL A 685 -5.56 6.85 2.43
N LYS A 686 -4.56 6.23 1.85
CA LYS A 686 -4.06 6.47 0.50
C LYS A 686 -3.85 5.15 -0.24
N VAL A 687 -3.54 5.21 -1.52
CA VAL A 687 -3.32 4.01 -2.35
C VAL A 687 -2.43 2.98 -1.66
N ALA A 688 -1.34 3.45 -1.03
CA ALA A 688 -0.39 2.60 -0.34
C ALA A 688 -0.93 1.94 0.95
N THR A 689 -1.73 2.64 1.74
CA THR A 689 -2.23 2.14 3.04
C THR A 689 -3.58 1.44 2.94
N LEU A 690 -4.32 1.67 1.86
CA LEU A 690 -5.64 1.07 1.62
C LEU A 690 -5.66 -0.47 1.75
N PRO A 691 -4.68 -1.24 1.24
CA PRO A 691 -4.69 -2.69 1.35
C PRO A 691 -4.46 -3.22 2.77
N VAL A 692 -3.92 -2.42 3.70
CA VAL A 692 -3.45 -2.88 5.03
C VAL A 692 -4.56 -3.58 5.81
N ILE A 693 -5.76 -2.98 5.86
CA ILE A 693 -6.86 -3.55 6.64
C ILE A 693 -7.34 -4.87 6.02
N ALA A 694 -7.46 -4.93 4.69
CA ALA A 694 -7.84 -6.17 4.00
C ALA A 694 -6.83 -7.30 4.24
N LEU A 695 -5.53 -7.00 4.12
CA LEU A 695 -4.43 -7.92 4.41
C LEU A 695 -4.46 -8.38 5.87
N GLY A 696 -4.65 -7.43 6.79
CA GLY A 696 -4.68 -7.71 8.22
C GLY A 696 -5.88 -8.53 8.66
N VAL A 697 -7.05 -8.34 8.04
CA VAL A 697 -8.26 -9.14 8.29
C VAL A 697 -8.12 -10.54 7.69
N GLY A 698 -7.62 -10.66 6.44
CA GLY A 698 -7.37 -11.93 5.77
C GLY A 698 -6.48 -12.84 6.61
N ILE A 699 -5.27 -12.39 6.93
CA ILE A 699 -4.31 -13.16 7.74
C ILE A 699 -4.76 -13.32 9.19
N GLY A 700 -5.49 -12.33 9.72
CA GLY A 700 -5.93 -12.32 11.13
C GLY A 700 -6.97 -13.38 11.46
N ILE A 701 -7.85 -13.74 10.50
CA ILE A 701 -8.86 -14.76 10.71
C ILE A 701 -8.26 -16.14 10.98
N ASP A 702 -7.06 -16.42 10.49
CA ASP A 702 -6.37 -17.69 10.65
C ASP A 702 -6.21 -18.06 12.11
N TYR A 703 -5.84 -17.11 12.98
CA TYR A 703 -5.67 -17.38 14.41
C TYR A 703 -6.98 -17.85 15.05
N ALA A 704 -8.09 -17.21 14.69
CA ALA A 704 -9.41 -17.58 15.18
C ALA A 704 -9.87 -18.91 14.59
N LEU A 705 -9.64 -19.17 13.28
CA LEU A 705 -9.99 -20.44 12.63
C LEU A 705 -9.30 -21.62 13.29
N TYR A 706 -8.00 -21.52 13.57
CA TYR A 706 -7.26 -22.62 14.20
C TYR A 706 -7.68 -22.87 15.63
N ILE A 707 -7.85 -21.84 16.46
CA ILE A 707 -8.24 -22.01 17.87
C ILE A 707 -9.66 -22.54 17.99
N LEU A 708 -10.60 -21.97 17.18
CA LEU A 708 -12.02 -22.37 17.20
C LEU A 708 -12.21 -23.79 16.65
N SER A 709 -11.46 -24.20 15.62
CA SER A 709 -11.61 -25.54 15.03
C SER A 709 -11.37 -26.64 16.06
N VAL A 710 -10.30 -26.51 16.87
CA VAL A 710 -9.98 -27.48 17.92
C VAL A 710 -10.96 -27.34 19.10
N THR A 711 -11.25 -26.10 19.53
CA THR A 711 -12.18 -25.85 20.65
C THR A 711 -13.57 -26.40 20.34
N LEU A 712 -14.13 -26.09 19.15
CA LEU A 712 -15.47 -26.53 18.78
C LEU A 712 -15.57 -28.04 18.59
N THR A 713 -14.52 -28.69 18.09
CA THR A 713 -14.48 -30.17 17.96
C THR A 713 -14.60 -30.81 19.33
N ARG A 714 -13.75 -30.41 20.29
CA ARG A 714 -13.78 -30.95 21.66
C ARG A 714 -15.08 -30.61 22.39
N TYR A 715 -15.57 -29.38 22.21
CA TYR A 715 -16.84 -28.93 22.81
C TYR A 715 -18.04 -29.73 22.30
N ARG A 716 -18.06 -30.08 21.00
CA ARG A 716 -19.09 -30.96 20.41
C ARG A 716 -18.95 -32.42 20.86
N GLU A 717 -17.76 -32.86 21.24
CA GLU A 717 -17.49 -34.18 21.85
C GLU A 717 -17.93 -34.25 23.33
N GLY A 718 -18.44 -33.14 23.91
CA GLY A 718 -18.97 -33.12 25.27
C GLY A 718 -18.03 -32.57 26.37
N ALA A 719 -16.81 -32.12 26.00
CA ALA A 719 -15.91 -31.48 26.94
C ALA A 719 -16.45 -30.12 27.40
N SER A 720 -16.09 -29.66 28.60
CA SER A 720 -16.36 -28.31 29.03
C SER A 720 -15.63 -27.26 28.16
N LEU A 721 -16.12 -26.03 28.16
CA LEU A 721 -15.46 -24.96 27.35
C LEU A 721 -13.99 -24.76 27.79
N SER A 722 -13.72 -24.76 29.11
CA SER A 722 -12.38 -24.63 29.65
C SER A 722 -11.47 -25.81 29.19
N GLU A 723 -11.94 -27.05 29.29
CA GLU A 723 -11.16 -28.22 28.82
C GLU A 723 -10.93 -28.17 27.30
N ALA A 724 -11.95 -27.82 26.52
CA ALA A 724 -11.87 -27.72 25.08
C ALA A 724 -10.88 -26.63 24.65
N TYR A 725 -10.96 -25.46 25.28
CA TYR A 725 -10.08 -24.34 25.00
C TYR A 725 -8.64 -24.61 25.47
N TYR A 726 -8.46 -25.16 26.68
CA TYR A 726 -7.14 -25.54 27.17
C TYR A 726 -6.46 -26.58 26.26
N SER A 727 -7.23 -27.53 25.74
CA SER A 727 -6.74 -28.48 24.72
C SER A 727 -6.33 -27.76 23.43
N ALA A 728 -7.10 -26.77 22.98
CA ALA A 728 -6.75 -25.95 21.82
C ALA A 728 -5.47 -25.13 22.06
N LEU A 729 -5.30 -24.54 23.25
CA LEU A 729 -4.09 -23.80 23.62
C LEU A 729 -2.82 -24.68 23.57
N THR A 730 -2.91 -25.91 24.10
CA THR A 730 -1.78 -26.83 24.10
C THR A 730 -1.42 -27.35 22.72
N PHE A 731 -2.42 -27.51 21.84
CA PHE A 731 -2.23 -28.06 20.50
C PHE A 731 -1.85 -26.98 19.48
N THR A 732 -2.61 -25.87 19.40
CA THR A 732 -2.44 -24.81 18.39
C THR A 732 -1.96 -23.48 18.98
N GLY A 733 -2.26 -23.18 20.25
CA GLY A 733 -1.98 -21.88 20.86
C GLY A 733 -0.50 -21.48 20.84
N ARG A 734 0.42 -22.43 21.04
CA ARG A 734 1.88 -22.17 20.94
C ARG A 734 2.28 -21.71 19.55
N VAL A 735 1.69 -22.33 18.53
CA VAL A 735 1.99 -21.99 17.14
C VAL A 735 1.37 -20.65 16.78
N ILE A 736 0.17 -20.34 17.30
CA ILE A 736 -0.48 -19.04 17.09
C ILE A 736 0.39 -17.91 17.66
N ILE A 737 0.89 -18.06 18.90
CA ILE A 737 1.80 -17.06 19.50
C ILE A 737 3.10 -16.95 18.69
N LEU A 738 3.69 -18.08 18.31
CA LEU A 738 4.88 -18.11 17.47
C LEU A 738 4.65 -17.37 16.15
N THR A 739 3.54 -17.66 15.50
CA THR A 739 3.16 -17.06 14.21
C THR A 739 2.93 -15.55 14.32
N GLY A 740 2.13 -15.13 15.32
CA GLY A 740 1.85 -13.70 15.52
C GLY A 740 3.12 -12.90 15.80
N ILE A 741 4.04 -13.46 16.62
CA ILE A 741 5.33 -12.82 16.90
C ILE A 741 6.23 -12.83 15.64
N THR A 742 6.30 -13.93 14.92
CA THR A 742 7.17 -14.06 13.73
C THR A 742 6.68 -13.15 12.60
N LEU A 743 5.37 -13.10 12.34
CA LEU A 743 4.76 -12.19 11.36
C LEU A 743 4.98 -10.73 11.77
N GLY A 744 4.66 -10.39 13.02
CA GLY A 744 4.83 -9.04 13.54
C GLY A 744 6.28 -8.57 13.44
N LEU A 745 7.26 -9.36 13.92
CA LEU A 745 8.67 -9.02 13.84
C LEU A 745 9.20 -9.02 12.40
N GLY A 746 8.69 -9.90 11.53
CA GLY A 746 9.06 -9.91 10.12
C GLY A 746 8.69 -8.59 9.43
N VAL A 747 7.45 -8.12 9.63
CA VAL A 747 6.96 -6.87 9.00
C VAL A 747 7.46 -5.60 9.71
N VAL A 748 7.75 -5.65 11.02
CA VAL A 748 8.34 -4.52 11.75
C VAL A 748 9.69 -4.11 11.14
N THR A 749 10.44 -5.04 10.52
CA THR A 749 11.69 -4.67 9.82
C THR A 749 11.45 -3.61 8.74
N TRP A 750 10.24 -3.54 8.16
CA TRP A 750 9.87 -2.54 7.16
C TRP A 750 9.80 -1.11 7.75
N ALA A 751 9.55 -0.98 9.04
CA ALA A 751 9.58 0.34 9.70
C ALA A 751 10.93 1.06 9.54
N PHE A 752 12.01 0.32 9.25
CA PHE A 752 13.35 0.86 8.99
C PHE A 752 13.64 1.08 7.50
N SER A 753 12.67 0.83 6.61
CA SER A 753 12.82 1.06 5.17
C SER A 753 13.04 2.54 4.85
N PRO A 754 13.86 2.87 3.83
CA PRO A 754 13.95 4.23 3.30
C PRO A 754 12.67 4.66 2.58
N ILE A 755 11.83 3.71 2.20
CA ILE A 755 10.55 3.93 1.54
C ILE A 755 9.47 4.09 2.61
N LYS A 756 8.88 5.30 2.73
CA LYS A 756 7.92 5.63 3.80
C LYS A 756 6.66 4.77 3.74
N PHE A 757 6.06 4.59 2.55
CA PHE A 757 4.84 3.79 2.46
C PHE A 757 5.04 2.35 2.93
N GLN A 758 6.22 1.77 2.69
CA GLN A 758 6.57 0.45 3.20
C GLN A 758 6.69 0.45 4.73
N ALA A 759 7.29 1.51 5.29
CA ALA A 759 7.39 1.66 6.74
C ALA A 759 6.02 1.83 7.41
N ASP A 760 5.14 2.62 6.80
CA ASP A 760 3.77 2.81 7.27
C ASP A 760 2.99 1.49 7.22
N MET A 761 3.02 0.77 6.09
CA MET A 761 2.38 -0.55 5.96
C MET A 761 2.95 -1.56 6.96
N GLY A 762 4.27 -1.62 7.13
CA GLY A 762 4.92 -2.54 8.06
C GLY A 762 4.51 -2.30 9.50
N SER A 763 4.44 -1.06 9.92
CA SER A 763 4.02 -0.67 11.28
C SER A 763 2.55 -1.03 11.53
N LEU A 764 1.67 -0.73 10.58
CA LEU A 764 0.23 -1.01 10.69
C LEU A 764 -0.07 -2.52 10.64
N LEU A 765 0.57 -3.26 9.73
CA LEU A 765 0.42 -4.72 9.64
C LEU A 765 0.96 -5.43 10.88
N ALA A 766 2.12 -5.00 11.41
CA ALA A 766 2.66 -5.56 12.64
C ALA A 766 1.69 -5.37 13.82
N PHE A 767 1.11 -4.17 13.94
CA PHE A 767 0.05 -3.90 14.91
C PHE A 767 -1.13 -4.85 14.72
N MET A 768 -1.65 -4.97 13.49
CA MET A 768 -2.80 -5.84 13.20
C MET A 768 -2.52 -7.32 13.51
N PHE A 769 -1.35 -7.83 13.14
CA PHE A 769 -1.00 -9.23 13.41
C PHE A 769 -0.91 -9.54 14.91
N VAL A 770 -0.32 -8.65 15.70
CA VAL A 770 -0.22 -8.80 17.15
C VAL A 770 -1.60 -8.67 17.81
N TRP A 771 -2.41 -7.68 17.43
CA TRP A 771 -3.75 -7.50 18.01
C TRP A 771 -4.72 -8.61 17.60
N ASN A 772 -4.68 -9.10 16.37
CA ASN A 772 -5.48 -10.25 15.93
C ASN A 772 -5.08 -11.53 16.70
N MET A 773 -3.79 -11.74 16.97
CA MET A 773 -3.32 -12.84 17.84
C MET A 773 -3.88 -12.70 19.27
N ILE A 774 -3.79 -11.52 19.87
CA ILE A 774 -4.33 -11.25 21.22
C ILE A 774 -5.85 -11.45 21.22
N GLY A 775 -6.56 -10.93 20.21
CA GLY A 775 -7.99 -11.09 20.04
C GLY A 775 -8.41 -12.57 19.93
N ALA A 776 -7.69 -13.37 19.17
CA ALA A 776 -7.94 -14.81 19.05
C ALA A 776 -7.72 -15.57 20.36
N LEU A 777 -6.73 -15.18 21.16
CA LEU A 777 -6.41 -15.84 22.43
C LEU A 777 -7.25 -15.37 23.61
N ILE A 778 -7.80 -14.15 23.59
CA ILE A 778 -8.55 -13.57 24.73
C ILE A 778 -10.02 -13.38 24.40
N LEU A 779 -10.35 -12.69 23.28
CA LEU A 779 -11.73 -12.36 22.97
C LEU A 779 -12.52 -13.53 22.40
N VAL A 780 -11.91 -14.39 21.60
CA VAL A 780 -12.58 -15.57 21.04
C VAL A 780 -13.14 -16.47 22.15
N PRO A 781 -12.35 -16.93 23.15
CA PRO A 781 -12.90 -17.74 24.25
C PRO A 781 -13.90 -16.95 25.12
N SER A 782 -13.68 -15.66 25.32
CA SER A 782 -14.59 -14.80 26.07
C SER A 782 -15.97 -14.71 25.41
N LEU A 783 -16.01 -14.49 24.10
CA LEU A 783 -17.27 -14.48 23.34
C LEU A 783 -17.92 -15.86 23.27
N ALA A 784 -17.10 -16.92 23.11
CA ALA A 784 -17.56 -18.30 23.10
C ALA A 784 -18.27 -18.68 24.41
N CYS A 785 -17.82 -18.18 25.57
CA CYS A 785 -18.43 -18.40 26.88
C CYS A 785 -19.89 -17.91 26.95
N PHE A 786 -20.26 -16.86 26.20
CA PHE A 786 -21.63 -16.31 26.18
C PHE A 786 -22.44 -16.79 24.99
N LEU A 787 -21.81 -16.99 23.83
CA LEU A 787 -22.52 -17.25 22.58
C LEU A 787 -22.70 -18.73 22.25
N LEU A 788 -21.76 -19.62 22.66
CA LEU A 788 -21.91 -21.04 22.40
C LEU A 788 -22.94 -21.67 23.34
N LYS A 789 -23.74 -22.60 22.83
CA LYS A 789 -24.66 -23.40 23.67
C LYS A 789 -23.80 -24.30 24.56
N ARG A 790 -24.28 -24.51 25.79
CA ARG A 790 -23.60 -25.40 26.72
C ARG A 790 -23.49 -26.83 26.19
N SER A 791 -22.38 -27.48 26.48
CA SER A 791 -22.24 -28.91 26.21
C SER A 791 -23.15 -29.73 27.15
N PRO A 792 -23.57 -30.94 26.74
CA PRO A 792 -24.32 -31.84 27.61
C PRO A 792 -23.63 -32.10 28.96
N ALA A 793 -22.30 -32.14 28.99
CA ALA A 793 -21.53 -32.32 30.23
C ALA A 793 -21.61 -31.11 31.19
N GLU A 794 -21.64 -29.87 30.67
CA GLU A 794 -21.83 -28.67 31.49
C GLU A 794 -23.26 -28.54 32.01
N GLU A 795 -24.25 -29.02 31.24
CA GLU A 795 -25.64 -29.08 31.70
C GLU A 795 -25.80 -30.12 32.81
N ALA A 796 -25.19 -31.30 32.64
CA ALA A 796 -25.19 -32.35 33.68
C ALA A 796 -24.49 -31.91 34.97
N ALA A 797 -23.31 -31.25 34.87
CA ALA A 797 -22.59 -30.72 36.03
C ALA A 797 -23.38 -29.64 36.77
N LYS A 798 -24.08 -28.76 36.07
CA LYS A 798 -24.91 -27.72 36.66
C LYS A 798 -26.17 -28.27 37.32
N THR A 799 -26.72 -29.31 36.74
CA THR A 799 -27.87 -30.02 37.35
C THR A 799 -27.43 -30.74 38.62
N ALA A 800 -26.24 -31.35 38.65
CA ALA A 800 -25.67 -31.96 39.86
C ALA A 800 -25.35 -30.91 40.94
N ASP A 801 -24.78 -29.77 40.59
CA ASP A 801 -24.45 -28.69 41.53
C ASP A 801 -25.73 -28.07 42.12
N ASN A 802 -26.76 -27.84 41.29
CA ASN A 802 -28.07 -27.37 41.76
C ASN A 802 -28.75 -28.42 42.68
N GLN A 803 -28.64 -29.72 42.41
CA GLN A 803 -29.14 -30.77 43.26
C GLN A 803 -28.40 -30.81 44.60
N GLN A 804 -27.07 -30.59 44.59
CA GLN A 804 -26.27 -30.52 45.82
C GLN A 804 -26.60 -29.27 46.66
N VAL A 805 -26.83 -28.12 46.05
CA VAL A 805 -27.26 -26.89 46.71
C VAL A 805 -28.65 -27.05 47.31
N HIS A 806 -29.59 -27.66 46.58
CA HIS A 806 -30.92 -27.96 47.08
C HIS A 806 -30.91 -28.97 48.21
N ALA A 807 -30.03 -29.97 48.16
CA ALA A 807 -29.84 -30.94 49.25
C ALA A 807 -29.24 -30.29 50.51
N LEU A 808 -28.27 -29.41 50.37
CA LEU A 808 -27.68 -28.62 51.45
C LEU A 808 -28.69 -27.65 52.10
N ASP A 809 -29.51 -26.96 51.27
CA ASP A 809 -30.59 -26.08 51.77
C ASP A 809 -31.70 -26.86 52.46
N ALA A 810 -32.09 -28.05 51.95
CA ALA A 810 -33.04 -28.93 52.62
C ALA A 810 -32.49 -29.45 53.96
N ALA A 811 -31.20 -29.84 54.01
CA ALA A 811 -30.52 -30.24 55.23
C ALA A 811 -30.41 -29.09 56.26
N ARG A 812 -30.17 -27.88 55.80
CA ARG A 812 -30.15 -26.65 56.65
C ARG A 812 -31.53 -26.30 57.23
N ARG A 813 -32.61 -26.45 56.45
CA ARG A 813 -34.03 -26.24 56.89
C ARG A 813 -34.47 -27.35 57.84
N ALA A 814 -34.00 -28.60 57.67
CA ALA A 814 -34.27 -29.68 58.60
C ALA A 814 -33.59 -29.45 59.95
N LYS A 815 -32.34 -28.95 59.97
CA LYS A 815 -31.63 -28.62 61.26
C LYS A 815 -32.27 -27.40 61.95
N LEU A 816 -32.91 -26.49 61.30
CA LEU A 816 -33.61 -25.33 61.85
C LEU A 816 -35.02 -25.68 62.43
N LYS A 817 -35.58 -26.86 62.11
CA LYS A 817 -36.81 -27.36 62.60
C LYS A 817 -36.70 -28.32 63.87
N THR A 818 -35.45 -28.74 64.16
CA THR A 818 -35.14 -29.67 65.28
C THR A 818 -34.36 -29.02 66.40
N GLY A 819 -34.04 -27.75 66.35
CA GLY A 819 -33.60 -26.95 67.52
C GLY A 819 -34.69 -25.90 67.82
#